data_f4e76ab81431a382182b620f8969dc9f
#
_entry.id   f4e76ab81431a382182b620f8969dc9f
#
_cell.length_a   1.000
_cell.length_b   1.000
_cell.length_c   1.000
_cell.angle_alpha   90.00
_cell.angle_beta   90.00
_cell.angle_gamma   90.00
#
_symmetry.space_group_name_H-M   'P 1'
#
loop_
_entity.id
_entity.type
_entity.pdbx_description
1 polymer ?
#
loop_
_entity_poly.entity_id
_entity_poly.type
_entity_poly.pdbx_seq_one_letter_code
_entity_poly.pdbx_strand_id
1 'polypeptide(L)'
;MVPRAGLSFLSDEPPRKLTSIRFDAMRMVVVKSLPMRTIVCALVALAGSLVWAETFERIEPGFSVGPVKIWCGDSSTWSFASTRTACADGTEELKIVLSSPQEALPPMFYVAWSMPQRDLHHRWSARTTDVGMPPVWAGEVMSDLARGIPVYALFNDVETNRFTFATDESHQQVRFNACVQEEGCIVRCSFGYFTGTKSPMTAYEVRIRFDARAVFWSDAVREAAEWVSSRPGNEPCATPDAAFKPLYSTWYGFHQNLFASEIERECEVAAKLGMKTLIVDDGWQTDDTNRGYAYCGDWNVSTRRFPDMAAHVRKVQEMGLKYMVWYSVPFIGEKSANYEKFKGKYLYNTMGAGVLDPRFPEVRAFLVGIYEKALRDWNLDGFKLDFIDSIVVQGRDPAIAENYAGRDYRNLAEATDRLMADVMARLKSIKPDLLVEFRQQYIGVAIRKYGNMMRVADCPGDKQANRCGIAQLRLTSGKSAVHGDMLEWHPSDMVERAARPVLDSLFGVVQYSMVLTNLPAAHVEMIRHWSDFSTRHEEALLHGAFRPHHPEARYPVLEGESSAERIVGVYLNDAVVDCGAADKPVYVVNGSGASRLTLRLAAMPRAVAAFDVLGKSVPPPALREGVQDVAVPVSGYLRIEW
;
A
#
# COMPACT_ATOMS: atom_id res chain seq x y z
N MET A 1 36.49 -21.03 -38.86
CA MET A 1 36.79 -22.37 -38.32
C MET A 1 36.31 -22.40 -36.89
N VAL A 2 35.24 -23.09 -36.64
CA VAL A 2 34.64 -23.33 -35.33
C VAL A 2 34.82 -24.81 -35.03
N PRO A 3 35.17 -25.23 -33.83
CA PRO A 3 34.83 -26.58 -33.40
C PRO A 3 33.64 -26.56 -32.43
N ARG A 4 32.60 -27.31 -32.82
CA ARG A 4 31.51 -27.78 -31.97
C ARG A 4 32.09 -28.78 -30.96
N ALA A 5 31.69 -28.66 -29.70
CA ALA A 5 31.76 -29.72 -28.71
C ALA A 5 30.35 -30.11 -28.31
N GLY A 6 30.06 -31.41 -28.46
CA GLY A 6 28.73 -31.98 -28.29
C GLY A 6 28.34 -32.24 -26.84
N LEU A 7 27.06 -32.14 -26.63
CA LEU A 7 26.38 -32.66 -25.44
C LEU A 7 25.90 -34.09 -25.71
N SER A 8 26.30 -35.00 -24.88
CA SER A 8 25.60 -36.25 -24.66
C SER A 8 25.58 -36.52 -23.18
N PHE A 9 24.39 -36.63 -22.60
CA PHE A 9 24.08 -37.56 -21.50
C PHE A 9 22.56 -37.60 -21.32
N LEU A 10 21.96 -38.59 -21.96
CA LEU A 10 20.69 -39.15 -21.56
C LEU A 10 20.98 -40.21 -20.49
N SER A 11 20.38 -40.13 -19.33
CA SER A 11 20.20 -41.25 -18.43
C SER A 11 18.71 -41.37 -18.12
N ASP A 12 18.14 -42.46 -18.65
CA ASP A 12 16.78 -42.94 -18.36
C ASP A 12 16.72 -43.40 -16.89
N GLU A 13 15.89 -42.76 -16.08
CA GLU A 13 15.28 -43.39 -14.91
C GLU A 13 13.74 -43.20 -14.98
N PRO A 14 12.97 -44.25 -14.70
CA PRO A 14 11.51 -44.20 -14.78
C PRO A 14 10.90 -43.45 -13.58
N PRO A 15 9.71 -42.86 -13.73
CA PRO A 15 9.09 -42.07 -12.67
C PRO A 15 8.67 -42.95 -11.50
N ARG A 16 9.13 -42.60 -10.30
CA ARG A 16 8.68 -43.24 -9.05
C ARG A 16 7.19 -42.94 -8.84
N LYS A 17 6.42 -44.00 -8.71
CA LYS A 17 5.01 -43.95 -8.36
C LYS A 17 4.82 -43.26 -7.02
N LEU A 18 4.01 -42.18 -7.02
CA LEU A 18 3.43 -41.64 -5.81
C LEU A 18 2.48 -42.67 -5.21
N THR A 19 2.90 -43.26 -4.12
CA THR A 19 2.04 -44.09 -3.27
C THR A 19 1.04 -43.20 -2.54
N SER A 20 -0.23 -43.47 -2.78
CA SER A 20 -1.35 -42.89 -2.06
C SER A 20 -1.20 -43.11 -0.56
N ILE A 21 -1.13 -42.02 0.21
CA ILE A 21 -1.26 -42.07 1.67
C ILE A 21 -2.74 -42.33 1.96
N ARG A 22 -3.08 -43.56 2.38
CA ARG A 22 -4.37 -43.86 2.99
C ARG A 22 -4.42 -43.21 4.36
N PHE A 23 -5.39 -42.37 4.60
CA PHE A 23 -5.79 -41.97 5.94
C PHE A 23 -6.49 -43.13 6.61
N ASP A 24 -5.78 -43.84 7.47
CA ASP A 24 -6.41 -44.78 8.39
C ASP A 24 -7.14 -43.98 9.48
N ALA A 25 -8.40 -44.35 9.68
CA ALA A 25 -9.31 -43.79 10.66
C ALA A 25 -8.71 -43.83 12.07
N MET A 26 -8.38 -42.66 12.61
CA MET A 26 -7.98 -42.51 14.01
C MET A 26 -9.19 -42.80 14.88
N ARG A 27 -9.19 -43.93 15.58
CA ARG A 27 -10.21 -44.30 16.58
C ARG A 27 -10.20 -43.24 17.68
N MET A 28 -11.32 -42.57 17.82
CA MET A 28 -11.60 -41.62 18.89
C MET A 28 -11.71 -42.40 20.21
N VAL A 29 -10.70 -42.28 21.07
CA VAL A 29 -10.79 -42.74 22.46
C VAL A 29 -11.53 -41.67 23.24
N VAL A 30 -12.78 -41.94 23.57
CA VAL A 30 -13.57 -41.10 24.46
C VAL A 30 -13.07 -41.27 25.88
N VAL A 31 -12.27 -40.33 26.37
CA VAL A 31 -11.95 -40.21 27.80
C VAL A 31 -13.12 -39.44 28.47
N LYS A 32 -13.94 -40.17 29.20
CA LYS A 32 -14.96 -39.61 30.08
C LYS A 32 -14.28 -38.87 31.25
N SER A 33 -14.72 -37.61 31.48
CA SER A 33 -14.44 -36.79 32.64
C SER A 33 -13.17 -35.91 32.64
N LEU A 34 -13.20 -34.84 31.81
CA LEU A 34 -12.50 -33.59 32.12
C LEU A 34 -13.47 -32.44 31.84
N PRO A 35 -13.49 -31.37 32.64
CA PRO A 35 -14.43 -30.26 32.44
C PRO A 35 -14.15 -29.59 31.08
N MET A 36 -15.22 -29.35 30.33
CA MET A 36 -15.23 -28.82 28.95
C MET A 36 -14.35 -27.56 28.71
N ARG A 37 -14.03 -26.84 29.77
CA ARG A 37 -13.13 -25.65 29.72
C ARG A 37 -11.67 -25.97 29.42
N THR A 38 -11.18 -27.14 29.83
CA THR A 38 -9.76 -27.54 29.63
C THR A 38 -9.51 -28.12 28.24
N ILE A 39 -10.52 -28.69 27.59
CA ILE A 39 -10.42 -29.24 26.22
C ILE A 39 -10.38 -28.09 25.18
N VAL A 40 -11.11 -27.01 25.42
CA VAL A 40 -11.11 -25.84 24.53
C VAL A 40 -9.74 -25.15 24.47
N CYS A 41 -9.04 -25.04 25.60
CA CYS A 41 -7.72 -24.41 25.63
C CYS A 41 -6.62 -25.28 24.97
N ALA A 42 -6.73 -26.62 25.01
CA ALA A 42 -5.73 -27.51 24.40
C ALA A 42 -5.87 -27.61 22.87
N LEU A 43 -7.08 -27.42 22.34
CA LEU A 43 -7.34 -27.41 20.88
C LEU A 43 -6.98 -26.07 20.23
N VAL A 44 -7.01 -24.95 20.96
CA VAL A 44 -6.58 -23.63 20.48
C VAL A 44 -5.09 -23.57 20.17
N ALA A 45 -4.28 -24.39 20.84
CA ALA A 45 -2.83 -24.47 20.61
C ALA A 45 -2.42 -25.31 19.39
N LEU A 46 -3.33 -26.12 18.85
CA LEU A 46 -3.02 -27.09 17.76
C LEU A 46 -3.75 -26.84 16.44
N ALA A 47 -4.78 -25.99 16.41
CA ALA A 47 -5.53 -25.70 15.20
C ALA A 47 -5.97 -24.22 15.17
N GLY A 48 -5.18 -23.38 14.55
CA GLY A 48 -5.49 -21.95 14.37
C GLY A 48 -6.74 -21.64 13.52
N SER A 49 -7.58 -22.61 13.23
CA SER A 49 -8.76 -22.44 12.37
C SER A 49 -10.07 -23.10 12.87
N LEU A 50 -10.07 -23.90 13.92
CA LEU A 50 -11.24 -24.72 14.26
C LEU A 50 -12.08 -24.24 15.46
N VAL A 51 -11.69 -23.19 16.17
CA VAL A 51 -12.35 -22.77 17.43
C VAL A 51 -13.56 -21.85 17.23
N TRP A 52 -13.83 -21.43 16.00
CA TRP A 52 -14.87 -20.44 15.68
C TRP A 52 -16.29 -20.99 15.61
N ALA A 53 -16.50 -22.29 15.76
CA ALA A 53 -17.77 -22.94 15.41
C ALA A 53 -18.92 -22.78 16.42
N GLU A 54 -18.70 -22.48 17.70
CA GLU A 54 -19.73 -22.76 18.71
C GLU A 54 -20.38 -21.58 19.47
N THR A 55 -20.05 -20.30 19.19
CA THR A 55 -20.47 -19.21 20.09
C THR A 55 -21.26 -18.05 19.48
N PHE A 56 -21.75 -18.14 18.25
CA PHE A 56 -22.49 -17.03 17.65
C PHE A 56 -23.99 -17.26 17.59
N GLU A 57 -24.76 -16.39 18.25
CA GLU A 57 -26.21 -16.34 18.10
C GLU A 57 -26.61 -15.83 16.72
N ARG A 58 -27.72 -16.34 16.21
CA ARG A 58 -28.32 -15.91 14.95
C ARG A 58 -28.75 -14.45 15.03
N ILE A 59 -28.37 -13.64 14.05
CA ILE A 59 -28.81 -12.24 13.95
C ILE A 59 -30.13 -12.17 13.20
N GLU A 60 -31.13 -11.45 13.76
CA GLU A 60 -32.40 -11.18 13.11
C GLU A 60 -32.25 -10.34 11.84
N PRO A 61 -33.18 -10.46 10.87
CA PRO A 61 -33.05 -9.78 9.59
C PRO A 61 -33.17 -8.27 9.72
N GLY A 62 -32.09 -7.58 9.42
CA GLY A 62 -31.91 -6.13 9.39
C GLY A 62 -30.41 -5.82 9.42
N PHE A 63 -29.99 -4.74 8.78
CA PHE A 63 -28.58 -4.35 8.75
C PHE A 63 -28.07 -3.73 10.06
N SER A 64 -28.72 -3.93 11.17
CA SER A 64 -28.12 -3.61 12.46
C SER A 64 -27.09 -4.66 12.81
N VAL A 65 -25.89 -4.23 13.21
CA VAL A 65 -24.91 -5.11 13.82
C VAL A 65 -25.57 -5.74 15.03
N GLY A 66 -25.75 -7.05 15.00
CA GLY A 66 -26.31 -7.81 16.10
C GLY A 66 -25.42 -7.77 17.34
N PRO A 67 -25.65 -8.64 18.33
CA PRO A 67 -24.87 -8.64 19.54
C PRO A 67 -23.39 -8.84 19.20
N VAL A 68 -22.57 -7.84 19.53
CA VAL A 68 -21.12 -7.91 19.44
C VAL A 68 -20.64 -8.71 20.62
N LYS A 69 -19.86 -9.77 20.37
CA LYS A 69 -19.28 -10.62 21.41
C LYS A 69 -17.81 -10.27 21.56
N ILE A 70 -17.38 -10.06 22.80
CA ILE A 70 -15.98 -9.91 23.16
C ILE A 70 -15.52 -11.23 23.76
N TRP A 71 -14.58 -11.89 23.07
CA TRP A 71 -13.92 -13.09 23.60
C TRP A 71 -12.50 -12.70 24.05
N CYS A 72 -12.12 -13.13 25.23
CA CYS A 72 -10.85 -12.79 25.84
C CYS A 72 -10.13 -14.04 26.36
N GLY A 73 -8.81 -14.06 26.24
CA GLY A 73 -7.95 -15.02 26.91
C GLY A 73 -7.97 -14.86 28.43
N ASP A 74 -6.96 -15.37 29.13
CA ASP A 74 -6.84 -15.17 30.59
C ASP A 74 -6.81 -13.68 30.92
N SER A 75 -7.86 -13.21 31.58
CA SER A 75 -8.12 -11.81 31.89
C SER A 75 -8.25 -11.57 33.40
N SER A 76 -7.71 -12.46 34.24
CA SER A 76 -7.91 -12.41 35.71
C SER A 76 -7.50 -11.09 36.34
N THR A 77 -6.58 -10.33 35.72
CA THR A 77 -6.10 -9.01 36.18
C THR A 77 -6.72 -7.83 35.44
N TRP A 78 -7.56 -8.08 34.42
CA TRP A 78 -8.09 -7.06 33.53
C TRP A 78 -9.63 -6.96 33.62
N SER A 79 -10.15 -5.75 33.72
CA SER A 79 -11.56 -5.44 33.58
C SER A 79 -11.87 -4.90 32.19
N PHE A 80 -13.07 -5.21 31.66
CA PHE A 80 -13.58 -4.77 30.37
C PHE A 80 -14.83 -3.94 30.56
N ALA A 81 -14.88 -2.79 29.88
CA ALA A 81 -16.09 -2.00 29.72
C ALA A 81 -16.31 -1.69 28.24
N SER A 82 -17.55 -1.65 27.79
CA SER A 82 -17.89 -1.27 26.42
C SER A 82 -19.09 -0.34 26.37
N THR A 83 -19.09 0.58 25.41
CA THR A 83 -20.19 1.50 25.13
C THR A 83 -20.41 1.59 23.64
N ARG A 84 -21.66 1.45 23.20
CA ARG A 84 -22.07 1.58 21.79
C ARG A 84 -22.87 2.87 21.61
N THR A 85 -22.54 3.63 20.57
CA THR A 85 -23.13 4.94 20.30
C THR A 85 -23.51 5.05 18.83
N ALA A 86 -24.75 5.46 18.54
CA ALA A 86 -25.15 5.86 17.19
C ALA A 86 -24.59 7.25 16.88
N CYS A 87 -23.97 7.42 15.70
CA CYS A 87 -23.39 8.67 15.24
C CYS A 87 -24.39 9.45 14.37
N ALA A 88 -24.23 10.77 14.33
CA ALA A 88 -25.11 11.65 13.57
C ALA A 88 -25.09 11.41 12.05
N ASP A 89 -24.00 10.84 11.53
CA ASP A 89 -23.82 10.48 10.13
C ASP A 89 -24.48 9.15 9.72
N GLY A 90 -25.18 8.49 10.65
CA GLY A 90 -25.85 7.20 10.43
C GLY A 90 -24.95 5.98 10.62
N THR A 91 -23.73 6.17 11.10
CA THR A 91 -22.82 5.09 11.50
C THR A 91 -22.94 4.79 13.00
N GLU A 92 -22.27 3.75 13.47
CA GLU A 92 -22.20 3.40 14.89
C GLU A 92 -20.76 3.26 15.35
N GLU A 93 -20.48 3.58 16.60
CA GLU A 93 -19.18 3.42 17.23
C GLU A 93 -19.29 2.52 18.46
N LEU A 94 -18.43 1.51 18.57
CA LEU A 94 -18.25 0.70 19.76
C LEU A 94 -16.90 1.07 20.40
N LYS A 95 -16.96 1.65 21.59
CA LYS A 95 -15.79 1.93 22.43
C LYS A 95 -15.58 0.76 23.40
N ILE A 96 -14.35 0.28 23.49
CA ILE A 96 -13.92 -0.76 24.43
C ILE A 96 -12.78 -0.21 25.28
N VAL A 97 -12.88 -0.39 26.57
CA VAL A 97 -11.86 0.04 27.55
C VAL A 97 -11.44 -1.17 28.38
N LEU A 98 -10.15 -1.41 28.39
CA LEU A 98 -9.51 -2.38 29.28
C LEU A 98 -8.75 -1.63 30.37
N SER A 99 -8.84 -2.08 31.63
CA SER A 99 -8.05 -1.52 32.72
C SER A 99 -7.55 -2.61 33.66
N SER A 100 -6.36 -2.39 34.20
CA SER A 100 -5.71 -3.24 35.20
C SER A 100 -5.25 -2.38 36.38
N PRO A 101 -5.39 -2.84 37.63
CA PRO A 101 -4.95 -2.08 38.81
C PRO A 101 -3.42 -1.94 38.91
N GLN A 102 -2.67 -2.72 38.15
CA GLN A 102 -1.21 -2.70 38.07
C GLN A 102 -0.73 -2.97 36.64
N GLU A 103 0.52 -2.63 36.34
CA GLU A 103 1.10 -3.01 35.04
C GLU A 103 1.03 -4.53 34.82
N ALA A 104 0.38 -4.93 33.75
CA ALA A 104 0.24 -6.32 33.34
C ALA A 104 0.24 -6.45 31.81
N LEU A 105 0.62 -7.62 31.30
CA LEU A 105 0.47 -7.90 29.88
C LEU A 105 -1.03 -7.92 29.53
N PRO A 106 -1.46 -7.17 28.49
CA PRO A 106 -2.84 -7.19 28.09
C PRO A 106 -3.23 -8.58 27.56
N PRO A 107 -4.45 -9.04 27.82
CA PRO A 107 -4.93 -10.28 27.23
C PRO A 107 -5.08 -10.12 25.73
N MET A 108 -4.86 -11.19 24.97
CA MET A 108 -5.35 -11.27 23.60
C MET A 108 -6.88 -11.31 23.65
N PHE A 109 -7.56 -10.46 22.87
CA PHE A 109 -9.01 -10.49 22.79
C PHE A 109 -9.50 -10.31 21.36
N TYR A 110 -10.70 -10.83 21.09
CA TYR A 110 -11.40 -10.69 19.83
C TYR A 110 -12.73 -10.00 20.05
N VAL A 111 -13.05 -9.10 19.15
CA VAL A 111 -14.38 -8.50 19.03
C VAL A 111 -14.99 -9.07 17.77
N ALA A 112 -16.10 -9.79 17.90
CA ALA A 112 -16.70 -10.50 16.79
C ALA A 112 -18.23 -10.31 16.74
N TRP A 113 -18.76 -10.34 15.52
CA TRP A 113 -20.18 -10.27 15.23
C TRP A 113 -20.48 -11.07 13.96
N SER A 114 -21.75 -11.35 13.73
CA SER A 114 -22.21 -12.02 12.53
C SER A 114 -23.38 -11.28 11.91
N MET A 115 -23.54 -11.46 10.62
CA MET A 115 -24.66 -10.90 9.86
C MET A 115 -25.12 -11.91 8.78
N PRO A 116 -26.38 -11.90 8.35
CA PRO A 116 -26.83 -12.70 7.23
C PRO A 116 -26.01 -12.38 5.96
N GLN A 117 -25.62 -13.37 5.21
CA GLN A 117 -25.03 -13.19 3.87
C GLN A 117 -26.17 -12.86 2.89
N ARG A 118 -26.68 -11.63 2.98
CA ARG A 118 -27.77 -11.16 2.17
C ARG A 118 -27.28 -9.98 1.33
N ASP A 119 -27.23 -10.15 0.00
CA ASP A 119 -26.75 -9.12 -0.93
C ASP A 119 -25.34 -8.64 -0.58
N LEU A 120 -24.48 -9.59 -0.19
CA LEU A 120 -23.07 -9.45 0.15
C LEU A 120 -22.26 -10.34 -0.78
N HIS A 121 -21.65 -9.78 -1.80
CA HIS A 121 -21.00 -10.55 -2.86
C HIS A 121 -19.50 -10.30 -2.92
N HIS A 122 -19.06 -9.11 -2.56
CA HIS A 122 -17.69 -8.66 -2.71
C HIS A 122 -17.13 -8.09 -1.42
N ARG A 123 -15.82 -8.05 -1.33
CA ARG A 123 -15.08 -7.48 -0.22
C ARG A 123 -13.98 -6.54 -0.71
N TRP A 124 -13.59 -5.63 0.15
CA TRP A 124 -12.40 -4.82 -0.03
C TRP A 124 -11.57 -4.73 1.25
N SER A 125 -10.25 -4.82 1.12
CA SER A 125 -9.26 -4.42 2.12
C SER A 125 -8.01 -3.91 1.41
N ALA A 126 -7.20 -3.08 2.08
CA ALA A 126 -6.04 -2.41 1.47
C ALA A 126 -4.90 -3.35 1.02
N ARG A 127 -4.99 -4.66 1.26
CA ARG A 127 -3.93 -5.63 0.96
C ARG A 127 -4.38 -6.79 0.10
N THR A 128 -5.66 -6.89 -0.20
CA THR A 128 -6.16 -8.04 -0.95
C THR A 128 -6.26 -7.75 -2.43
N THR A 129 -5.84 -8.70 -3.23
CA THR A 129 -6.16 -8.82 -4.65
C THR A 129 -7.25 -9.86 -4.87
N ASP A 130 -7.64 -10.59 -3.83
CA ASP A 130 -8.73 -11.56 -3.86
C ASP A 130 -10.06 -10.83 -3.75
N VAL A 131 -11.01 -11.20 -4.56
CA VAL A 131 -12.22 -10.43 -4.80
C VAL A 131 -13.49 -11.10 -4.28
N GLY A 132 -13.49 -12.41 -4.15
CA GLY A 132 -14.63 -13.17 -3.62
C GLY A 132 -14.70 -13.12 -2.09
N MET A 133 -15.88 -13.46 -1.54
CA MET A 133 -16.06 -13.64 -0.12
C MET A 133 -15.25 -14.86 0.37
N PRO A 134 -14.38 -14.71 1.40
CA PRO A 134 -13.55 -15.80 1.85
C PRO A 134 -14.34 -16.78 2.70
N PRO A 135 -14.01 -18.08 2.66
CA PRO A 135 -14.55 -19.07 3.60
C PRO A 135 -13.96 -18.86 5.00
N VAL A 136 -14.57 -19.49 6.01
CA VAL A 136 -14.18 -19.35 7.43
C VAL A 136 -12.73 -19.76 7.72
N TRP A 137 -12.13 -20.61 6.90
CA TRP A 137 -10.73 -21.04 7.03
C TRP A 137 -9.72 -20.15 6.28
N ALA A 138 -10.18 -19.09 5.62
CA ALA A 138 -9.27 -18.12 5.01
C ALA A 138 -8.51 -17.33 6.07
N GLY A 139 -7.30 -16.91 5.71
CA GLY A 139 -6.45 -16.14 6.60
C GLY A 139 -7.01 -14.75 6.94
N GLU A 140 -6.56 -14.22 8.05
CA GLU A 140 -6.89 -12.86 8.50
C GLU A 140 -6.04 -11.80 7.78
N VAL A 141 -6.61 -10.63 7.58
CA VAL A 141 -5.87 -9.42 7.20
C VAL A 141 -5.21 -8.84 8.44
N MET A 142 -4.06 -8.20 8.28
CA MET A 142 -3.30 -7.62 9.38
C MET A 142 -2.97 -6.15 9.09
N SER A 143 -3.05 -5.33 10.13
CA SER A 143 -2.59 -3.94 10.14
C SER A 143 -1.77 -3.68 11.39
N ASP A 144 -0.79 -2.79 11.30
CA ASP A 144 0.01 -2.26 12.41
C ASP A 144 0.56 -0.88 12.06
N LEU A 145 1.46 -0.32 12.88
CA LEU A 145 2.06 1.01 12.70
C LEU A 145 2.51 1.27 11.25
N ALA A 146 3.20 0.32 10.65
CA ALA A 146 3.80 0.47 9.32
C ALA A 146 2.94 -0.14 8.21
N ARG A 147 2.16 -1.19 8.49
CA ARG A 147 1.55 -2.04 7.46
C ARG A 147 0.04 -1.93 7.42
N GLY A 148 -0.51 -1.75 6.23
CA GLY A 148 -1.94 -1.80 5.97
C GLY A 148 -2.73 -0.66 6.62
N ILE A 149 -4.05 -0.80 6.60
CA ILE A 149 -5.00 0.04 7.32
C ILE A 149 -6.13 -0.87 7.83
N PRO A 150 -6.62 -0.68 9.07
CA PRO A 150 -7.61 -1.57 9.65
C PRO A 150 -9.05 -1.22 9.20
N VAL A 151 -9.28 -1.24 7.89
CA VAL A 151 -10.59 -0.99 7.24
C VAL A 151 -10.95 -2.19 6.38
N TYR A 152 -12.20 -2.61 6.45
CA TYR A 152 -12.76 -3.70 5.66
C TYR A 152 -14.17 -3.34 5.19
N ALA A 153 -14.46 -3.55 3.91
CA ALA A 153 -15.76 -3.28 3.34
C ALA A 153 -16.37 -4.51 2.67
N LEU A 154 -17.67 -4.64 2.81
CA LEU A 154 -18.52 -5.63 2.15
C LEU A 154 -19.57 -4.89 1.32
N PHE A 155 -19.74 -5.29 0.05
CA PHE A 155 -20.63 -4.61 -0.87
C PHE A 155 -21.25 -5.59 -1.87
N ASN A 156 -22.20 -5.13 -2.64
CA ASN A 156 -22.94 -5.94 -3.61
C ASN A 156 -22.49 -5.71 -5.06
N ASP A 157 -23.10 -6.43 -5.99
CA ASP A 157 -22.77 -6.39 -7.43
C ASP A 157 -23.03 -5.02 -8.09
N VAL A 158 -23.84 -4.16 -7.47
CA VAL A 158 -24.10 -2.80 -7.96
C VAL A 158 -23.34 -1.74 -7.18
N GLU A 159 -22.22 -2.16 -6.58
CA GLU A 159 -21.24 -1.31 -5.90
C GLU A 159 -21.81 -0.52 -4.70
N THR A 160 -22.93 -1.00 -4.12
CA THR A 160 -23.50 -0.40 -2.93
C THR A 160 -22.88 -1.02 -1.68
N ASN A 161 -22.35 -0.17 -0.77
CA ASN A 161 -21.90 -0.60 0.54
C ASN A 161 -23.02 -1.32 1.28
N ARG A 162 -22.68 -2.47 1.85
CA ARG A 162 -23.59 -3.24 2.71
C ARG A 162 -23.10 -3.21 4.15
N PHE A 163 -21.78 -3.21 4.33
CA PHE A 163 -21.20 -3.10 5.66
C PHE A 163 -19.71 -2.77 5.57
N THR A 164 -19.31 -1.63 6.07
CA THR A 164 -17.90 -1.26 6.25
C THR A 164 -17.59 -1.17 7.74
N PHE A 165 -16.46 -1.71 8.16
CA PHE A 165 -16.00 -1.64 9.52
C PHE A 165 -14.52 -1.28 9.61
N ALA A 166 -14.17 -0.53 10.65
CA ALA A 166 -12.81 -0.06 10.90
C ALA A 166 -12.53 0.00 12.39
N THR A 167 -11.26 -0.09 12.79
CA THR A 167 -10.83 0.21 14.16
C THR A 167 -9.84 1.37 14.18
N ASP A 168 -9.80 2.12 15.27
CA ASP A 168 -8.85 3.23 15.45
C ASP A 168 -7.47 2.77 15.97
N GLU A 169 -7.27 1.47 16.23
CA GLU A 169 -5.95 0.95 16.55
C GLU A 169 -5.02 1.00 15.34
N SER A 170 -4.05 1.88 15.36
CA SER A 170 -3.14 2.16 14.25
C SER A 170 -1.66 1.85 14.56
N HIS A 171 -1.34 1.44 15.78
CA HIS A 171 0.04 1.20 16.23
C HIS A 171 0.31 -0.27 16.54
N GLN A 172 -0.55 -0.89 17.37
CA GLN A 172 -0.42 -2.30 17.70
C GLN A 172 -0.93 -3.18 16.56
N GLN A 173 -0.41 -4.39 16.47
CA GLN A 173 -0.89 -5.35 15.49
C GLN A 173 -2.36 -5.70 15.74
N VAL A 174 -3.19 -5.45 14.75
CA VAL A 174 -4.59 -5.87 14.67
C VAL A 174 -4.75 -6.90 13.57
N ARG A 175 -5.49 -7.97 13.85
CA ARG A 175 -5.96 -8.93 12.84
C ARG A 175 -7.46 -8.75 12.64
N PHE A 176 -7.92 -8.86 11.40
CA PHE A 176 -9.33 -8.69 11.10
C PHE A 176 -9.75 -9.50 9.88
N ASN A 177 -11.01 -9.87 9.84
CA ASN A 177 -11.56 -10.65 8.75
C ASN A 177 -13.09 -10.47 8.65
N ALA A 178 -13.62 -10.80 7.48
CA ALA A 178 -15.02 -11.12 7.25
C ALA A 178 -15.06 -12.38 6.38
N CYS A 179 -15.67 -13.44 6.85
CA CYS A 179 -15.68 -14.74 6.18
C CYS A 179 -17.06 -15.38 6.21
N VAL A 180 -17.35 -16.18 5.18
CA VAL A 180 -18.60 -16.91 5.05
C VAL A 180 -18.56 -18.17 5.89
N GLN A 181 -19.56 -18.34 6.74
CA GLN A 181 -19.90 -19.60 7.35
C GLN A 181 -21.10 -20.18 6.60
N GLU A 182 -20.89 -21.30 5.93
CA GLU A 182 -21.87 -21.90 5.03
C GLU A 182 -23.10 -22.46 5.73
N GLU A 183 -22.98 -23.00 6.97
CA GLU A 183 -24.08 -23.66 7.67
C GLU A 183 -25.25 -22.71 8.04
N GLY A 184 -25.07 -21.43 7.91
CA GLY A 184 -26.14 -20.49 8.22
C GLY A 184 -26.29 -19.41 7.16
N CYS A 185 -25.53 -19.48 6.06
CA CYS A 185 -25.41 -18.39 5.09
C CYS A 185 -25.17 -17.05 5.82
N ILE A 186 -24.19 -17.06 6.73
CA ILE A 186 -23.82 -15.87 7.51
C ILE A 186 -22.39 -15.42 7.21
N VAL A 187 -22.15 -14.14 7.36
CA VAL A 187 -20.80 -13.55 7.35
C VAL A 187 -20.39 -13.30 8.79
N ARG A 188 -19.25 -13.86 9.19
CA ARG A 188 -18.61 -13.58 10.46
C ARG A 188 -17.55 -12.52 10.27
N CYS A 189 -17.59 -11.50 11.09
CA CYS A 189 -16.63 -10.42 11.13
C CYS A 189 -15.91 -10.40 12.47
N SER A 190 -14.64 -10.01 12.48
CA SER A 190 -13.87 -9.91 13.72
C SER A 190 -12.73 -8.91 13.64
N PHE A 191 -12.37 -8.36 14.81
CA PHE A 191 -11.08 -7.77 15.11
C PHE A 191 -10.41 -8.53 16.24
N GLY A 192 -9.12 -8.88 16.06
CA GLY A 192 -8.26 -9.47 17.08
C GLY A 192 -7.18 -8.49 17.50
N TYR A 193 -7.09 -8.23 18.80
CA TYR A 193 -6.15 -7.29 19.40
C TYR A 193 -5.11 -8.03 20.25
N PHE A 194 -3.92 -7.47 20.33
CA PHE A 194 -2.78 -8.06 21.06
C PHE A 194 -2.45 -9.49 20.61
N THR A 195 -2.59 -9.74 19.31
CA THR A 195 -2.29 -11.04 18.68
C THR A 195 -0.79 -11.24 18.41
N GLY A 196 0.01 -10.17 18.51
CA GLY A 196 1.45 -10.15 18.31
C GLY A 196 2.22 -9.87 19.60
N THR A 197 3.33 -9.14 19.48
CA THR A 197 4.15 -8.70 20.61
C THR A 197 3.37 -7.78 21.53
N LYS A 198 3.49 -7.99 22.84
CA LYS A 198 2.79 -7.22 23.88
C LYS A 198 3.79 -6.60 24.84
N SER A 199 3.42 -5.48 25.41
CA SER A 199 4.13 -4.89 26.55
C SER A 199 3.19 -4.66 27.73
N PRO A 200 3.69 -4.67 28.98
CA PRO A 200 2.88 -4.36 30.16
C PRO A 200 2.29 -2.95 30.08
N MET A 201 1.02 -2.82 30.49
CA MET A 201 0.30 -1.55 30.55
C MET A 201 -0.77 -1.61 31.63
N THR A 202 -1.38 -0.47 31.98
CA THR A 202 -2.47 -0.37 32.97
C THR A 202 -3.82 -0.11 32.33
N ALA A 203 -3.86 0.41 31.10
CA ALA A 203 -5.09 0.73 30.40
C ALA A 203 -4.90 0.61 28.89
N TYR A 204 -6.00 0.29 28.20
CA TYR A 204 -6.09 0.29 26.73
C TYR A 204 -7.50 0.70 26.34
N GLU A 205 -7.60 1.59 25.36
CA GLU A 205 -8.88 2.03 24.79
C GLU A 205 -8.82 1.85 23.27
N VAL A 206 -9.90 1.31 22.71
CA VAL A 206 -10.04 1.16 21.26
C VAL A 206 -11.50 1.39 20.87
N ARG A 207 -11.69 1.92 19.67
CA ARG A 207 -13.00 2.09 19.06
C ARG A 207 -13.09 1.33 17.75
N ILE A 208 -14.29 0.87 17.45
CA ILE A 208 -14.67 0.23 16.20
C ILE A 208 -15.83 1.02 15.61
N ARG A 209 -15.66 1.44 14.35
CA ARG A 209 -16.73 2.06 13.54
C ARG A 209 -17.42 1.00 12.70
N PHE A 210 -18.75 1.09 12.65
CA PHE A 210 -19.63 0.27 11.83
C PHE A 210 -20.43 1.16 10.89
N ASP A 211 -20.47 0.85 9.60
CA ASP A 211 -21.18 1.60 8.59
C ASP A 211 -22.02 0.67 7.70
N ALA A 212 -23.34 0.68 7.90
CA ALA A 212 -24.31 -0.08 7.13
C ALA A 212 -25.12 0.79 6.15
N ARG A 213 -24.69 2.04 5.89
CA ARG A 213 -25.38 2.95 4.97
C ARG A 213 -25.29 2.43 3.54
N ALA A 214 -26.36 2.59 2.77
CA ALA A 214 -26.41 2.25 1.36
C ALA A 214 -25.79 3.38 0.49
N VAL A 215 -24.49 3.59 0.64
CA VAL A 215 -23.67 4.53 -0.15
C VAL A 215 -22.80 3.77 -1.15
N PHE A 216 -22.10 4.46 -2.06
CA PHE A 216 -21.13 3.82 -2.92
C PHE A 216 -19.99 3.23 -2.08
N TRP A 217 -19.56 1.99 -2.36
CA TRP A 217 -18.67 1.24 -1.48
C TRP A 217 -17.35 1.98 -1.17
N SER A 218 -16.77 2.66 -2.17
CA SER A 218 -15.50 3.35 -1.97
C SER A 218 -15.63 4.64 -1.15
N ASP A 219 -16.82 5.27 -1.12
CA ASP A 219 -17.10 6.40 -0.23
C ASP A 219 -17.10 5.93 1.24
N ALA A 220 -17.73 4.77 1.53
CA ALA A 220 -17.71 4.19 2.88
C ALA A 220 -16.28 3.84 3.33
N VAL A 221 -15.45 3.29 2.43
CA VAL A 221 -14.02 2.99 2.70
C VAL A 221 -13.24 4.27 3.00
N ARG A 222 -13.39 5.30 2.16
CA ARG A 222 -12.69 6.58 2.34
C ARG A 222 -13.08 7.25 3.65
N GLU A 223 -14.36 7.32 3.96
CA GLU A 223 -14.85 7.90 5.23
C GLU A 223 -14.37 7.11 6.45
N ALA A 224 -14.32 5.78 6.37
CA ALA A 224 -13.75 4.95 7.43
C ALA A 224 -12.23 5.22 7.61
N ALA A 225 -11.47 5.36 6.53
CA ALA A 225 -10.06 5.70 6.58
C ALA A 225 -9.83 7.12 7.14
N GLU A 226 -10.66 8.08 6.78
CA GLU A 226 -10.65 9.45 7.33
C GLU A 226 -10.98 9.44 8.83
N TRP A 227 -11.96 8.62 9.26
CA TRP A 227 -12.30 8.46 10.66
C TRP A 227 -11.11 7.92 11.47
N VAL A 228 -10.38 6.90 10.99
CA VAL A 228 -9.16 6.43 11.64
C VAL A 228 -8.10 7.54 11.68
N SER A 229 -7.95 8.30 10.59
CA SER A 229 -6.97 9.40 10.49
C SER A 229 -7.27 10.58 11.40
N SER A 230 -8.55 10.82 11.71
CA SER A 230 -8.98 11.93 12.57
C SER A 230 -8.73 11.69 14.07
N ARG A 231 -8.23 10.50 14.44
CA ARG A 231 -7.92 10.21 15.84
C ARG A 231 -6.66 10.93 16.29
N PRO A 232 -6.63 11.44 17.53
CA PRO A 232 -5.45 12.11 18.06
C PRO A 232 -4.18 11.28 17.89
N GLY A 233 -3.12 11.91 17.40
CA GLY A 233 -1.84 11.23 17.15
C GLY A 233 -1.73 10.54 15.79
N ASN A 234 -2.74 10.65 14.92
CA ASN A 234 -2.73 10.13 13.55
C ASN A 234 -2.69 11.23 12.47
N GLU A 235 -2.47 12.48 12.86
CA GLU A 235 -2.45 13.61 11.94
C GLU A 235 -1.35 13.42 10.87
N PRO A 236 -1.71 13.34 9.57
CA PRO A 236 -0.72 13.18 8.52
C PRO A 236 0.17 14.42 8.39
N CYS A 237 1.43 14.24 8.03
CA CYS A 237 2.29 15.38 7.78
C CYS A 237 1.85 16.14 6.52
N ALA A 238 2.21 17.44 6.46
CA ALA A 238 1.95 18.28 5.30
C ALA A 238 2.60 17.69 4.04
N THR A 239 1.87 17.73 2.92
CA THR A 239 2.35 17.27 1.62
C THR A 239 2.70 18.49 0.77
N PRO A 240 3.99 18.72 0.45
CA PRO A 240 4.41 19.79 -0.44
C PRO A 240 3.88 19.58 -1.86
N ASP A 241 3.65 20.66 -2.60
CA ASP A 241 3.16 20.63 -3.99
C ASP A 241 4.06 19.79 -4.92
N ALA A 242 5.37 19.80 -4.68
CA ALA A 242 6.33 18.98 -5.44
C ALA A 242 6.07 17.48 -5.35
N ALA A 243 5.40 17.01 -4.29
CA ALA A 243 5.04 15.59 -4.14
C ALA A 243 3.98 15.13 -5.14
N PHE A 244 3.21 16.05 -5.75
CA PHE A 244 2.19 15.73 -6.73
C PHE A 244 2.67 15.83 -8.19
N LYS A 245 3.95 16.07 -8.41
CA LYS A 245 4.51 16.23 -9.76
C LYS A 245 5.21 14.96 -10.23
N PRO A 246 5.15 14.62 -11.53
CA PRO A 246 5.87 13.47 -12.08
C PRO A 246 7.35 13.49 -11.71
N LEU A 247 7.91 12.31 -11.49
CA LEU A 247 9.31 12.18 -11.06
C LEU A 247 10.07 11.11 -11.83
N TYR A 248 11.41 11.17 -11.70
CA TYR A 248 12.35 10.17 -12.19
C TYR A 248 12.98 9.41 -11.04
N SER A 249 13.00 8.08 -11.12
CA SER A 249 13.68 7.19 -10.16
C SER A 249 14.71 6.33 -10.87
N THR A 250 15.85 6.08 -10.25
CA THR A 250 16.94 5.35 -10.91
C THR A 250 16.79 3.82 -10.80
N TRP A 251 15.85 3.30 -9.99
CA TRP A 251 15.86 1.89 -9.57
C TRP A 251 15.75 0.89 -10.73
N TYR A 252 14.72 0.97 -11.57
CA TYR A 252 14.53 -0.03 -12.64
C TYR A 252 15.50 0.16 -13.81
N GLY A 253 15.88 1.40 -14.13
CA GLY A 253 16.80 1.68 -15.24
C GLY A 253 18.25 1.31 -14.94
N PHE A 254 18.69 1.45 -13.70
CA PHE A 254 20.10 1.32 -13.32
C PHE A 254 20.37 0.32 -12.20
N HIS A 255 19.36 0.01 -11.37
CA HIS A 255 19.58 -0.68 -10.10
C HIS A 255 20.75 -0.06 -9.33
N GLN A 256 21.69 -0.88 -8.83
CA GLN A 256 22.87 -0.42 -8.12
C GLN A 256 24.03 0.03 -9.03
N ASN A 257 23.85 0.04 -10.35
CA ASN A 257 24.90 0.48 -11.29
C ASN A 257 24.76 1.98 -11.65
N LEU A 258 24.91 2.83 -10.65
CA LEU A 258 24.70 4.28 -10.74
C LEU A 258 26.01 5.03 -10.96
N PHE A 259 26.00 6.04 -11.85
CA PHE A 259 27.09 6.99 -12.01
C PHE A 259 26.54 8.42 -12.14
N ALA A 260 27.13 9.36 -11.41
CA ALA A 260 26.69 10.75 -11.38
C ALA A 260 26.50 11.35 -12.78
N SER A 261 27.47 11.14 -13.68
CA SER A 261 27.43 11.68 -15.05
C SER A 261 26.31 11.09 -15.92
N GLU A 262 25.91 9.84 -15.67
CA GLU A 262 24.80 9.19 -16.38
C GLU A 262 23.48 9.74 -15.87
N ILE A 263 23.32 9.81 -14.54
CA ILE A 263 22.12 10.36 -13.90
C ILE A 263 21.91 11.83 -14.30
N GLU A 264 22.96 12.63 -14.39
CA GLU A 264 22.87 14.01 -14.85
C GLU A 264 22.32 14.13 -16.27
N ARG A 265 22.76 13.25 -17.21
CA ARG A 265 22.19 13.21 -18.57
C ARG A 265 20.70 12.81 -18.57
N GLU A 266 20.33 11.85 -17.75
CA GLU A 266 18.90 11.48 -17.59
C GLU A 266 18.10 12.64 -17.03
N CYS A 267 18.64 13.39 -16.05
CA CYS A 267 17.98 14.54 -15.44
C CYS A 267 17.75 15.68 -16.44
N GLU A 268 18.68 15.90 -17.38
CA GLU A 268 18.49 16.89 -18.47
C GLU A 268 17.27 16.55 -19.34
N VAL A 269 17.03 15.25 -19.61
CA VAL A 269 15.87 14.80 -20.36
C VAL A 269 14.62 14.85 -19.48
N ALA A 270 14.68 14.35 -18.25
CA ALA A 270 13.58 14.32 -17.30
C ALA A 270 12.99 15.72 -17.03
N ALA A 271 13.86 16.72 -16.82
CA ALA A 271 13.45 18.11 -16.62
C ALA A 271 12.67 18.67 -17.82
N LYS A 272 13.15 18.37 -19.06
CA LYS A 272 12.47 18.78 -20.30
C LYS A 272 11.14 18.07 -20.55
N LEU A 273 10.93 16.92 -19.90
CA LEU A 273 9.68 16.15 -19.95
C LEU A 273 8.70 16.52 -18.82
N GLY A 274 9.01 17.53 -18.02
CA GLY A 274 8.11 18.03 -16.99
C GLY A 274 8.26 17.37 -15.63
N MET A 275 9.19 16.42 -15.46
CA MET A 275 9.47 15.83 -14.15
C MET A 275 10.06 16.84 -13.20
N LYS A 276 9.75 16.76 -11.90
CA LYS A 276 10.13 17.75 -10.89
C LYS A 276 10.98 17.20 -9.75
N THR A 277 11.15 15.88 -9.67
CA THR A 277 11.92 15.24 -8.61
C THR A 277 12.75 14.09 -9.18
N LEU A 278 13.97 13.92 -8.68
CA LEU A 278 14.81 12.75 -8.86
C LEU A 278 14.85 11.96 -7.55
N ILE A 279 14.68 10.64 -7.64
CA ILE A 279 15.02 9.70 -6.56
C ILE A 279 16.24 8.89 -7.00
N VAL A 280 17.38 9.08 -6.33
CA VAL A 280 18.54 8.20 -6.46
C VAL A 280 18.34 7.05 -5.48
N ASP A 281 18.06 5.88 -6.03
CA ASP A 281 17.75 4.66 -5.31
C ASP A 281 19.02 3.94 -4.80
N ASP A 282 18.89 2.70 -4.31
CA ASP A 282 20.00 1.89 -3.79
C ASP A 282 21.17 1.79 -4.78
N GLY A 283 22.40 1.88 -4.28
CA GLY A 283 23.64 1.76 -5.06
C GLY A 283 24.58 2.96 -4.97
N TRP A 284 24.15 4.11 -4.46
CA TRP A 284 25.01 5.29 -4.31
C TRP A 284 26.11 5.10 -3.23
N GLN A 285 25.87 4.22 -2.26
CA GLN A 285 26.72 3.92 -1.10
C GLN A 285 27.67 2.74 -1.30
N THR A 286 27.66 2.08 -2.46
CA THR A 286 28.45 0.86 -2.68
C THR A 286 28.97 0.76 -4.10
N ASP A 287 30.09 0.08 -4.28
CA ASP A 287 30.62 -0.34 -5.59
C ASP A 287 30.14 -1.75 -5.98
N ASP A 288 29.53 -2.48 -5.06
CA ASP A 288 28.94 -3.80 -5.30
C ASP A 288 27.57 -3.64 -5.99
N THR A 289 27.36 -4.39 -7.07
CA THR A 289 26.14 -4.38 -7.89
C THR A 289 25.30 -5.66 -7.75
N ASN A 290 25.54 -6.47 -6.72
CA ASN A 290 24.91 -7.78 -6.54
C ASN A 290 23.50 -7.70 -5.91
N ARG A 291 22.87 -6.55 -5.86
CA ARG A 291 21.52 -6.32 -5.32
C ARG A 291 21.31 -6.80 -3.86
N GLY A 292 22.37 -6.81 -3.07
CA GLY A 292 22.30 -7.18 -1.65
C GLY A 292 22.45 -5.98 -0.74
N TYR A 293 22.06 -6.13 0.52
CA TYR A 293 22.11 -5.07 1.52
C TYR A 293 23.31 -5.18 2.46
N ALA A 294 24.29 -6.03 2.12
CA ALA A 294 25.46 -6.28 2.96
C ALA A 294 26.35 -5.03 3.18
N TYR A 295 26.22 -4.01 2.35
CA TYR A 295 26.96 -2.75 2.44
C TYR A 295 26.11 -1.58 2.98
N CYS A 296 24.85 -1.81 3.38
CA CYS A 296 24.08 -0.81 4.08
C CYS A 296 24.64 -0.55 5.48
N GLY A 297 24.45 0.66 6.03
CA GLY A 297 24.78 0.95 7.42
C GLY A 297 25.90 1.95 7.65
N ASP A 298 26.95 1.97 6.83
CA ASP A 298 27.99 3.01 6.90
C ASP A 298 27.57 4.29 6.19
N TRP A 299 26.77 4.15 5.14
CA TRP A 299 26.18 5.22 4.36
C TRP A 299 27.19 6.24 3.84
N ASN A 300 28.39 5.74 3.51
CA ASN A 300 29.41 6.51 2.83
C ASN A 300 29.17 6.51 1.33
N VAL A 301 29.31 7.65 0.68
CA VAL A 301 29.19 7.76 -0.78
C VAL A 301 30.29 6.96 -1.46
N SER A 302 29.96 6.17 -2.48
CA SER A 302 30.97 5.62 -3.39
C SER A 302 31.57 6.75 -4.21
N THR A 303 32.82 7.12 -3.89
CA THR A 303 33.54 8.20 -4.61
C THR A 303 33.86 7.85 -6.05
N ARG A 304 33.89 6.57 -6.40
CA ARG A 304 34.00 6.12 -7.78
C ARG A 304 32.75 6.47 -8.60
N ARG A 305 31.60 6.38 -7.99
CA ARG A 305 30.28 6.61 -8.62
C ARG A 305 29.86 8.07 -8.56
N PHE A 306 30.06 8.68 -7.41
CA PHE A 306 29.75 10.08 -7.11
C PHE A 306 31.03 10.76 -6.53
N PRO A 307 31.93 11.24 -7.38
CA PRO A 307 33.18 11.85 -6.91
C PRO A 307 33.00 13.04 -5.99
N ASP A 308 31.95 13.83 -6.21
CA ASP A 308 31.48 14.92 -5.35
C ASP A 308 29.95 14.92 -5.33
N MET A 309 29.37 14.30 -4.30
CA MET A 309 27.92 14.17 -4.17
C MET A 309 27.23 15.53 -4.01
N ALA A 310 27.83 16.47 -3.29
CA ALA A 310 27.25 17.79 -3.09
C ALA A 310 27.20 18.60 -4.39
N ALA A 311 28.25 18.55 -5.21
CA ALA A 311 28.27 19.18 -6.51
C ALA A 311 27.27 18.54 -7.48
N HIS A 312 27.15 17.22 -7.46
CA HIS A 312 26.17 16.48 -8.26
C HIS A 312 24.73 16.87 -7.89
N VAL A 313 24.37 16.87 -6.60
CA VAL A 313 23.05 17.28 -6.11
C VAL A 313 22.73 18.71 -6.57
N ARG A 314 23.64 19.65 -6.36
CA ARG A 314 23.47 21.05 -6.79
C ARG A 314 23.23 21.15 -8.30
N LYS A 315 24.00 20.43 -9.11
CA LYS A 315 23.86 20.42 -10.57
C LYS A 315 22.47 19.93 -11.00
N VAL A 316 21.95 18.89 -10.37
CA VAL A 316 20.59 18.38 -10.64
C VAL A 316 19.54 19.39 -10.19
N GLN A 317 19.71 20.04 -9.03
CA GLN A 317 18.80 21.08 -8.55
C GLN A 317 18.79 22.31 -9.47
N GLU A 318 19.93 22.68 -10.07
CA GLU A 318 20.04 23.76 -11.07
C GLU A 318 19.24 23.45 -12.36
N MET A 319 18.97 22.17 -12.66
CA MET A 319 18.06 21.75 -13.75
C MET A 319 16.56 21.90 -13.37
N GLY A 320 16.24 22.29 -12.14
CA GLY A 320 14.87 22.47 -11.63
C GLY A 320 14.25 21.22 -11.04
N LEU A 321 15.05 20.20 -10.70
CA LEU A 321 14.61 18.97 -10.05
C LEU A 321 14.91 19.01 -8.55
N LYS A 322 13.97 18.54 -7.74
CA LYS A 322 14.20 18.16 -6.34
C LYS A 322 15.04 16.89 -6.29
N TYR A 323 15.88 16.73 -5.26
CA TYR A 323 16.79 15.59 -5.13
C TYR A 323 16.50 14.79 -3.87
N MET A 324 16.13 13.52 -4.03
CA MET A 324 15.90 12.57 -2.95
C MET A 324 16.87 11.40 -3.03
N VAL A 325 17.22 10.82 -1.86
CA VAL A 325 18.14 9.68 -1.76
C VAL A 325 17.48 8.55 -0.98
N TRP A 326 17.68 7.32 -1.44
CA TRP A 326 17.19 6.11 -0.80
C TRP A 326 18.06 5.69 0.40
N TYR A 327 17.36 5.19 1.44
CA TYR A 327 17.97 4.49 2.57
C TYR A 327 17.11 3.29 2.97
N SER A 328 17.74 2.16 3.30
CA SER A 328 17.10 1.09 4.08
C SER A 328 17.16 1.47 5.55
N VAL A 329 16.02 1.80 6.14
CA VAL A 329 15.99 2.37 7.51
C VAL A 329 16.62 1.44 8.55
N PRO A 330 16.21 0.13 8.65
CA PRO A 330 16.68 -0.70 9.75
C PRO A 330 17.94 -1.53 9.45
N PHE A 331 18.47 -1.50 8.21
CA PHE A 331 19.50 -2.47 7.84
C PHE A 331 20.92 -1.98 8.14
N ILE A 332 21.67 -2.80 8.87
CA ILE A 332 23.12 -2.72 8.99
C ILE A 332 23.71 -3.97 8.34
N GLY A 333 24.39 -3.79 7.21
CA GLY A 333 24.95 -4.87 6.42
C GLY A 333 26.16 -5.53 7.06
N GLU A 334 26.33 -6.82 6.85
CA GLU A 334 27.43 -7.63 7.41
C GLU A 334 28.82 -7.18 6.98
N LYS A 335 28.92 -6.41 5.90
CA LYS A 335 30.17 -5.81 5.38
C LYS A 335 30.34 -4.35 5.78
N SER A 336 29.41 -3.78 6.55
CA SER A 336 29.50 -2.45 7.12
C SER A 336 30.39 -2.45 8.38
N ALA A 337 31.18 -1.40 8.58
CA ALA A 337 31.95 -1.21 9.82
C ALA A 337 31.03 -1.07 11.05
N ASN A 338 29.81 -0.58 10.85
CA ASN A 338 28.82 -0.46 11.91
C ASN A 338 28.17 -1.81 12.31
N TYR A 339 28.36 -2.91 11.55
CA TYR A 339 27.75 -4.19 11.88
C TYR A 339 28.19 -4.70 13.27
N GLU A 340 29.48 -4.74 13.53
CA GLU A 340 30.00 -5.17 14.85
C GLU A 340 29.66 -4.16 15.96
N LYS A 341 29.59 -2.86 15.66
CA LYS A 341 29.20 -1.82 16.63
C LYS A 341 27.79 -2.03 17.19
N PHE A 342 26.86 -2.51 16.37
CA PHE A 342 25.47 -2.77 16.75
C PHE A 342 25.19 -4.24 17.07
N LYS A 343 26.21 -5.07 17.23
CA LYS A 343 26.06 -6.46 17.67
C LYS A 343 25.30 -6.54 18.98
N GLY A 344 24.30 -7.45 19.04
CA GLY A 344 23.38 -7.56 20.18
C GLY A 344 22.21 -6.54 20.16
N LYS A 345 22.10 -5.70 19.12
CA LYS A 345 21.01 -4.73 18.97
C LYS A 345 20.18 -4.97 17.70
N TYR A 346 20.18 -6.21 17.23
CA TYR A 346 19.37 -6.63 16.09
C TYR A 346 18.14 -7.39 16.56
N LEU A 347 17.02 -7.17 15.87
CA LEU A 347 15.80 -7.97 16.01
C LEU A 347 16.00 -9.36 15.39
N TYR A 348 16.60 -9.41 14.22
CA TYR A 348 16.98 -10.61 13.45
C TYR A 348 17.91 -10.23 12.32
N ASN A 349 18.44 -11.24 11.61
CA ASN A 349 19.25 -11.04 10.41
C ASN A 349 18.47 -11.50 9.17
N THR A 350 18.61 -10.77 8.07
CA THR A 350 18.00 -11.07 6.77
C THR A 350 18.78 -10.40 5.63
N MET A 351 18.80 -11.00 4.44
CA MET A 351 19.36 -10.41 3.21
C MET A 351 20.79 -9.86 3.35
N GLY A 352 21.63 -10.49 4.20
CA GLY A 352 23.00 -10.07 4.46
C GLY A 352 23.12 -8.85 5.38
N ALA A 353 22.08 -8.54 6.16
CA ALA A 353 22.05 -7.43 7.10
C ALA A 353 21.34 -7.78 8.41
N GLY A 354 21.72 -7.11 9.50
CA GLY A 354 20.99 -7.09 10.76
C GLY A 354 19.90 -6.02 10.73
N VAL A 355 18.72 -6.34 11.22
CA VAL A 355 17.60 -5.41 11.40
C VAL A 355 17.71 -4.78 12.78
N LEU A 356 17.98 -3.48 12.82
CA LEU A 356 18.15 -2.72 14.06
C LEU A 356 16.89 -2.74 14.93
N ASP A 357 17.09 -2.86 16.25
CA ASP A 357 16.05 -2.74 17.26
C ASP A 357 15.93 -1.27 17.73
N PRO A 358 14.89 -0.52 17.33
CA PRO A 358 14.75 0.90 17.71
C PRO A 358 14.43 1.12 19.18
N ARG A 359 14.23 0.07 19.97
CA ARG A 359 14.06 0.18 21.43
C ARG A 359 15.33 0.63 22.14
N PHE A 360 16.50 0.52 21.48
CA PHE A 360 17.76 1.08 21.97
C PHE A 360 17.87 2.58 21.61
N PRO A 361 18.09 3.49 22.57
CA PRO A 361 18.21 4.93 22.30
C PRO A 361 19.37 5.28 21.37
N GLU A 362 20.50 4.58 21.47
CA GLU A 362 21.66 4.80 20.60
C GLU A 362 21.42 4.37 19.14
N VAL A 363 20.52 3.42 18.90
CA VAL A 363 20.08 3.05 17.54
C VAL A 363 19.30 4.20 16.92
N ARG A 364 18.34 4.76 17.64
CA ARG A 364 17.56 5.91 17.15
C ARG A 364 18.45 7.13 16.91
N ALA A 365 19.36 7.45 17.86
CA ALA A 365 20.30 8.56 17.70
C ALA A 365 21.22 8.40 16.49
N PHE A 366 21.69 7.18 16.21
CA PHE A 366 22.49 6.86 15.04
C PHE A 366 21.74 7.10 13.74
N LEU A 367 20.51 6.61 13.61
CA LEU A 367 19.69 6.77 12.41
C LEU A 367 19.33 8.24 12.16
N VAL A 368 18.94 8.98 13.19
CA VAL A 368 18.71 10.44 13.08
C VAL A 368 19.95 11.15 12.57
N GLY A 369 21.13 10.81 13.13
CA GLY A 369 22.41 11.43 12.75
C GLY A 369 22.80 11.18 11.30
N ILE A 370 22.52 9.99 10.74
CA ILE A 370 22.79 9.66 9.33
C ILE A 370 21.99 10.58 8.40
N TYR A 371 20.67 10.67 8.62
CA TYR A 371 19.82 11.45 7.73
C TYR A 371 20.06 12.95 7.87
N GLU A 372 20.31 13.45 9.10
CA GLU A 372 20.68 14.84 9.33
C GLU A 372 21.98 15.18 8.59
N LYS A 373 23.00 14.32 8.70
CA LYS A 373 24.28 14.53 8.02
C LYS A 373 24.10 14.63 6.50
N ALA A 374 23.39 13.69 5.89
CA ALA A 374 23.14 13.69 4.45
C ALA A 374 22.36 14.94 4.00
N LEU A 375 21.32 15.32 4.75
CA LEU A 375 20.51 16.51 4.45
C LEU A 375 21.35 17.78 4.45
N ARG A 376 22.28 17.94 5.42
CA ARG A 376 23.15 19.11 5.55
C ARG A 376 24.28 19.10 4.52
N ASP A 377 24.98 17.98 4.41
CA ASP A 377 26.18 17.90 3.58
C ASP A 377 25.87 18.02 2.09
N TRP A 378 24.69 17.53 1.66
CA TRP A 378 24.30 17.50 0.24
C TRP A 378 23.14 18.42 -0.10
N ASN A 379 22.55 19.12 0.85
CA ASN A 379 21.38 19.96 0.66
C ASN A 379 20.21 19.24 -0.03
N LEU A 380 19.90 18.03 0.41
CA LEU A 380 18.85 17.18 -0.17
C LEU A 380 17.46 17.84 -0.04
N ASP A 381 16.54 17.47 -0.93
CA ASP A 381 15.12 17.85 -0.85
C ASP A 381 14.25 16.77 -0.19
N GLY A 382 14.77 15.56 -0.01
CA GLY A 382 14.01 14.48 0.59
C GLY A 382 14.71 13.14 0.66
N PHE A 383 13.95 12.14 1.10
CA PHE A 383 14.39 10.77 1.30
C PHE A 383 13.35 9.78 0.82
N LYS A 384 13.80 8.67 0.21
CA LYS A 384 13.03 7.43 0.15
C LYS A 384 13.50 6.55 1.31
N LEU A 385 12.63 6.35 2.31
CA LEU A 385 12.92 5.60 3.53
C LEU A 385 12.28 4.21 3.45
N ASP A 386 13.10 3.22 3.13
CA ASP A 386 12.67 1.86 2.81
C ASP A 386 12.77 0.90 4.00
N PHE A 387 12.03 -0.21 3.96
CA PHE A 387 12.08 -1.33 4.89
C PHE A 387 11.64 -1.05 6.34
N ILE A 388 10.86 0.00 6.60
CA ILE A 388 10.30 0.24 7.94
C ILE A 388 9.41 -0.94 8.38
N ASP A 389 8.72 -1.58 7.43
CA ASP A 389 7.91 -2.78 7.64
C ASP A 389 8.70 -4.03 8.03
N SER A 390 10.04 -3.97 7.95
CA SER A 390 10.94 -5.00 8.45
C SER A 390 11.24 -4.87 9.96
N ILE A 391 10.84 -3.77 10.60
CA ILE A 391 11.00 -3.59 12.06
C ILE A 391 9.90 -4.40 12.77
N VAL A 392 10.09 -5.70 12.83
CA VAL A 392 9.16 -6.67 13.44
C VAL A 392 9.94 -7.72 14.22
N VAL A 393 9.29 -8.33 15.19
CA VAL A 393 9.85 -9.50 15.87
C VAL A 393 9.60 -10.73 14.99
N GLN A 394 10.65 -11.48 14.70
CA GLN A 394 10.56 -12.81 14.08
C GLN A 394 10.92 -13.87 15.13
N GLY A 395 9.97 -14.77 15.41
CA GLY A 395 10.16 -15.80 16.42
C GLY A 395 10.13 -15.24 17.85
N ARG A 396 11.15 -15.56 18.65
CA ARG A 396 11.24 -15.10 20.06
C ARG A 396 11.78 -13.67 20.12
N ASP A 397 11.09 -12.78 20.84
CA ASP A 397 11.56 -11.41 21.05
C ASP A 397 12.85 -11.40 21.87
N PRO A 398 13.98 -10.92 21.33
CA PRO A 398 15.25 -10.82 22.06
C PRO A 398 15.14 -9.93 23.31
N ALA A 399 14.31 -8.89 23.28
CA ALA A 399 14.14 -8.00 24.43
C ALA A 399 13.57 -8.71 25.66
N ILE A 400 12.65 -9.63 25.49
CA ILE A 400 12.08 -10.41 26.60
C ILE A 400 13.17 -11.32 27.21
N ALA A 401 13.97 -11.97 26.35
CA ALA A 401 15.04 -12.85 26.80
C ALA A 401 16.12 -12.11 27.61
N GLU A 402 16.35 -10.84 27.30
CA GLU A 402 17.35 -9.97 27.93
C GLU A 402 16.75 -9.03 29.00
N ASN A 403 15.50 -9.27 29.41
CA ASN A 403 14.76 -8.43 30.35
C ASN A 403 14.84 -6.94 30.00
N TYR A 404 14.72 -6.61 28.70
CA TYR A 404 14.80 -5.26 28.12
C TYR A 404 16.11 -4.49 28.41
N ALA A 405 17.19 -5.18 28.75
CA ALA A 405 18.46 -4.56 29.07
C ALA A 405 18.94 -3.57 27.99
N GLY A 406 19.29 -2.35 28.38
CA GLY A 406 19.74 -1.27 27.49
C GLY A 406 18.65 -0.63 26.62
N ARG A 407 17.41 -1.09 26.70
CA ARG A 407 16.26 -0.55 25.97
C ARG A 407 15.45 0.38 26.88
N ASP A 408 15.05 1.53 26.34
CA ASP A 408 14.18 2.49 27.03
C ASP A 408 12.68 2.34 26.67
N TYR A 409 12.39 1.53 25.65
CA TYR A 409 11.03 1.10 25.28
C TYR A 409 10.87 -0.40 25.44
N ARG A 410 9.71 -0.83 25.93
CA ARG A 410 9.31 -2.24 25.94
C ARG A 410 8.55 -2.62 24.67
N ASN A 411 7.75 -1.70 24.14
CA ASN A 411 6.93 -1.89 22.96
C ASN A 411 7.70 -1.51 21.70
N LEU A 412 7.75 -2.43 20.72
CA LEU A 412 8.48 -2.20 19.47
C LEU A 412 7.79 -1.17 18.58
N ALA A 413 6.45 -1.18 18.52
CA ALA A 413 5.70 -0.20 17.71
C ALA A 413 5.88 1.22 18.26
N GLU A 414 5.84 1.41 19.59
CA GLU A 414 6.11 2.71 20.22
C GLU A 414 7.55 3.19 19.97
N ALA A 415 8.53 2.29 20.03
CA ALA A 415 9.92 2.63 19.72
C ALA A 415 10.12 2.98 18.23
N THR A 416 9.40 2.33 17.34
CA THR A 416 9.41 2.64 15.91
C THR A 416 8.75 3.98 15.63
N ASP A 417 7.60 4.25 16.25
CA ASP A 417 6.92 5.55 16.18
C ASP A 417 7.82 6.67 16.71
N ARG A 418 8.49 6.46 17.85
CA ARG A 418 9.46 7.38 18.40
C ARG A 418 10.64 7.63 17.48
N LEU A 419 11.22 6.59 16.88
CA LEU A 419 12.30 6.73 15.90
C LEU A 419 11.88 7.66 14.75
N MET A 420 10.73 7.39 14.17
CA MET A 420 10.25 8.18 13.02
C MET A 420 9.91 9.61 13.43
N ALA A 421 9.35 9.81 14.62
CA ALA A 421 9.08 11.14 15.17
C ALA A 421 10.38 11.95 15.37
N ASP A 422 11.42 11.35 15.95
CA ASP A 422 12.72 11.98 16.15
C ASP A 422 13.40 12.33 14.81
N VAL A 423 13.35 11.42 13.82
CA VAL A 423 13.84 11.64 12.45
C VAL A 423 13.12 12.86 11.84
N MET A 424 11.80 12.85 11.82
CA MET A 424 11.04 13.91 11.16
C MET A 424 11.15 15.25 11.88
N ALA A 425 11.13 15.26 13.20
CA ALA A 425 11.34 16.49 13.97
C ALA A 425 12.70 17.13 13.65
N ARG A 426 13.77 16.30 13.56
CA ARG A 426 15.10 16.77 13.25
C ARG A 426 15.21 17.28 11.81
N LEU A 427 14.75 16.51 10.83
CA LEU A 427 14.87 16.86 9.42
C LEU A 427 14.02 18.08 9.05
N LYS A 428 12.77 18.17 9.54
CA LYS A 428 11.90 19.32 9.28
C LYS A 428 12.37 20.61 9.96
N SER A 429 13.13 20.52 11.06
CA SER A 429 13.78 21.69 11.64
C SER A 429 14.84 22.33 10.73
N ILE A 430 15.35 21.55 9.75
CA ILE A 430 16.34 22.00 8.77
C ILE A 430 15.64 22.37 7.45
N LYS A 431 14.70 21.53 6.99
CA LYS A 431 13.96 21.68 5.73
C LYS A 431 12.48 21.39 5.96
N PRO A 432 11.65 22.40 6.19
CA PRO A 432 10.21 22.23 6.52
C PRO A 432 9.39 21.54 5.43
N ASP A 433 9.75 21.75 4.15
CA ASP A 433 9.10 21.21 2.95
C ASP A 433 9.70 19.87 2.46
N LEU A 434 10.31 19.11 3.38
CA LEU A 434 10.96 17.84 3.09
C LEU A 434 10.00 16.84 2.42
N LEU A 435 10.46 16.20 1.35
CA LEU A 435 9.79 15.07 0.69
C LEU A 435 10.21 13.75 1.34
N VAL A 436 9.24 12.90 1.67
CA VAL A 436 9.52 11.55 2.20
C VAL A 436 8.62 10.54 1.53
N GLU A 437 9.25 9.60 0.80
CA GLU A 437 8.55 8.49 0.15
C GLU A 437 8.57 7.23 1.01
N PHE A 438 7.37 6.65 1.13
CA PHE A 438 7.12 5.30 1.63
C PHE A 438 6.47 4.44 0.53
N ARG A 439 6.72 3.14 0.55
CA ARG A 439 6.09 2.17 -0.35
C ARG A 439 5.09 1.27 0.36
N GLN A 440 4.18 0.67 -0.38
CA GLN A 440 3.41 -0.44 0.15
C GLN A 440 4.39 -1.58 0.55
N GLN A 441 4.20 -2.20 1.67
CA GLN A 441 2.98 -2.28 2.49
C GLN A 441 2.95 -1.33 3.70
N TYR A 442 3.96 -0.49 3.96
CA TYR A 442 3.96 0.40 5.11
C TYR A 442 3.35 1.77 4.77
N ILE A 443 2.04 1.74 4.65
CA ILE A 443 1.20 2.89 4.28
C ILE A 443 0.07 3.11 5.29
N GLY A 444 0.22 2.59 6.51
CA GLY A 444 -0.77 2.72 7.57
C GLY A 444 -1.03 4.18 7.95
N VAL A 445 -2.14 4.43 8.64
CA VAL A 445 -2.51 5.78 9.07
C VAL A 445 -1.44 6.42 9.94
N ALA A 446 -0.88 5.68 10.89
CA ALA A 446 0.14 6.19 11.79
C ALA A 446 1.45 6.56 11.06
N ILE A 447 1.87 5.78 10.05
CA ILE A 447 3.13 6.05 9.33
C ILE A 447 3.05 7.32 8.47
N ARG A 448 1.84 7.75 8.06
CA ARG A 448 1.64 9.00 7.30
C ARG A 448 2.03 10.28 8.06
N LYS A 449 2.22 10.21 9.37
CA LYS A 449 2.83 11.29 10.16
C LYS A 449 4.24 11.62 9.67
N TYR A 450 4.91 10.66 9.04
CA TYR A 450 6.33 10.65 8.75
C TYR A 450 6.66 10.63 7.27
N GLY A 451 5.67 10.49 6.40
CA GLY A 451 5.85 10.52 4.96
C GLY A 451 4.67 11.16 4.24
N ASN A 452 4.94 11.75 3.09
CA ASN A 452 3.97 12.51 2.30
C ASN A 452 3.85 12.02 0.84
N MET A 453 4.62 10.99 0.48
CA MET A 453 4.56 10.31 -0.82
C MET A 453 4.35 8.82 -0.56
N MET A 454 3.17 8.28 -0.92
CA MET A 454 2.77 6.89 -0.69
C MET A 454 2.81 6.13 -2.01
N ARG A 455 3.85 5.32 -2.21
CA ARG A 455 4.08 4.59 -3.47
C ARG A 455 3.50 3.17 -3.43
N VAL A 456 2.99 2.70 -4.57
CA VAL A 456 2.60 1.29 -4.80
C VAL A 456 3.80 0.36 -4.57
N ALA A 457 3.55 -0.86 -4.11
CA ALA A 457 4.58 -1.91 -4.00
C ALA A 457 5.24 -2.19 -5.35
N ASP A 458 6.49 -2.68 -5.32
CA ASP A 458 7.22 -3.03 -6.53
C ASP A 458 6.42 -4.04 -7.39
N CYS A 459 6.15 -3.66 -8.62
CA CYS A 459 5.42 -4.47 -9.60
C CYS A 459 5.95 -4.21 -11.03
N PRO A 460 7.25 -4.46 -11.28
CA PRO A 460 7.89 -4.16 -12.55
C PRO A 460 7.16 -4.85 -13.71
N GLY A 461 6.81 -4.07 -14.74
CA GLY A 461 6.09 -4.55 -15.91
C GLY A 461 4.61 -4.91 -15.69
N ASP A 462 4.10 -4.93 -14.46
CA ASP A 462 2.68 -5.21 -14.15
C ASP A 462 1.88 -3.91 -13.94
N LYS A 463 1.48 -3.30 -15.03
CA LYS A 463 0.67 -2.08 -15.03
C LYS A 463 -0.69 -2.25 -14.34
N GLN A 464 -1.27 -3.46 -14.33
CA GLN A 464 -2.54 -3.74 -13.65
C GLN A 464 -2.37 -3.76 -12.13
N ALA A 465 -1.30 -4.39 -11.62
CA ALA A 465 -0.97 -4.34 -10.20
C ALA A 465 -0.71 -2.90 -9.75
N ASN A 466 -0.03 -2.11 -10.59
CA ASN A 466 0.23 -0.69 -10.34
C ASN A 466 -1.09 0.10 -10.21
N ARG A 467 -2.02 -0.05 -11.17
CA ARG A 467 -3.35 0.57 -11.09
C ARG A 467 -4.13 0.16 -9.84
N CYS A 468 -4.15 -1.13 -9.51
CA CYS A 468 -4.81 -1.63 -8.31
C CYS A 468 -4.22 -1.01 -7.03
N GLY A 469 -2.89 -0.93 -6.94
CA GLY A 469 -2.20 -0.30 -5.82
C GLY A 469 -2.53 1.19 -5.70
N ILE A 470 -2.55 1.92 -6.81
CA ILE A 470 -2.97 3.34 -6.83
C ILE A 470 -4.40 3.48 -6.32
N ALA A 471 -5.35 2.67 -6.82
CA ALA A 471 -6.74 2.73 -6.39
C ALA A 471 -6.88 2.49 -4.87
N GLN A 472 -6.19 1.49 -4.33
CA GLN A 472 -6.18 1.18 -2.90
C GLN A 472 -5.60 2.33 -2.06
N LEU A 473 -4.46 2.88 -2.49
CA LEU A 473 -3.80 3.99 -1.79
C LEU A 473 -4.62 5.28 -1.83
N ARG A 474 -5.24 5.60 -2.97
CA ARG A 474 -6.10 6.79 -3.11
C ARG A 474 -7.29 6.76 -2.14
N LEU A 475 -7.85 5.58 -1.85
CA LEU A 475 -8.95 5.43 -0.90
C LEU A 475 -8.51 5.61 0.56
N THR A 476 -7.23 5.45 0.88
CA THR A 476 -6.78 5.34 2.27
C THR A 476 -5.72 6.37 2.68
N SER A 477 -5.07 7.05 1.72
CA SER A 477 -3.95 7.95 2.01
C SER A 477 -4.35 9.40 2.31
N GLY A 478 -5.66 9.71 2.30
CA GLY A 478 -6.15 11.06 2.57
C GLY A 478 -5.54 12.08 1.60
N LYS A 479 -4.86 13.10 2.15
CA LYS A 479 -4.22 14.18 1.38
C LYS A 479 -2.74 13.92 1.05
N SER A 480 -2.17 12.76 1.40
CA SER A 480 -0.81 12.41 0.98
C SER A 480 -0.77 12.12 -0.52
N ALA A 481 0.34 12.45 -1.18
CA ALA A 481 0.50 12.15 -2.60
C ALA A 481 0.59 10.64 -2.81
N VAL A 482 -0.22 10.11 -3.71
CA VAL A 482 -0.19 8.68 -4.10
C VAL A 482 0.62 8.54 -5.38
N HIS A 483 1.64 7.71 -5.32
CA HIS A 483 2.53 7.44 -6.44
C HIS A 483 2.30 6.03 -6.99
N GLY A 484 2.31 5.89 -8.31
CA GLY A 484 2.49 4.59 -8.95
C GLY A 484 3.86 4.01 -8.64
N ASP A 485 4.03 2.71 -8.83
CA ASP A 485 5.34 2.10 -8.93
C ASP A 485 6.06 2.60 -10.18
N MET A 486 7.37 2.53 -10.17
CA MET A 486 8.24 3.03 -11.23
C MET A 486 7.93 2.35 -12.57
N LEU A 487 7.82 3.13 -13.63
CA LEU A 487 7.50 2.65 -14.95
C LEU A 487 8.75 2.30 -15.75
N GLU A 488 8.67 1.18 -16.46
CA GLU A 488 9.62 0.76 -17.49
C GLU A 488 8.87 0.15 -18.67
N TRP A 489 9.47 0.19 -19.85
CA TRP A 489 9.08 -0.54 -21.06
C TRP A 489 10.27 -0.67 -22.00
N HIS A 490 10.16 -1.59 -22.95
CA HIS A 490 11.22 -1.79 -23.92
C HIS A 490 11.17 -0.70 -25.03
N PRO A 491 12.30 -0.07 -25.43
CA PRO A 491 12.32 0.98 -26.45
C PRO A 491 11.79 0.56 -27.82
N SER A 492 11.73 -0.73 -28.13
CA SER A 492 11.17 -1.24 -29.37
C SER A 492 9.64 -1.48 -29.33
N ASP A 493 8.97 -1.21 -28.23
CA ASP A 493 7.52 -1.31 -28.17
C ASP A 493 6.86 -0.26 -29.08
N MET A 494 5.66 -0.57 -29.56
CA MET A 494 4.81 0.44 -30.21
C MET A 494 4.43 1.51 -29.19
N VAL A 495 4.37 2.75 -29.62
CA VAL A 495 4.12 3.88 -28.70
C VAL A 495 2.80 3.76 -27.94
N GLU A 496 1.76 3.17 -28.55
CA GLU A 496 0.47 2.90 -27.91
C GLU A 496 0.60 1.86 -26.77
N ARG A 497 1.51 0.90 -26.91
CA ARG A 497 1.80 -0.08 -25.84
C ARG A 497 2.65 0.52 -24.75
N ALA A 498 3.66 1.31 -25.10
CA ALA A 498 4.50 2.05 -24.17
C ALA A 498 3.71 3.07 -23.33
N ALA A 499 2.63 3.63 -23.87
CA ALA A 499 1.75 4.55 -23.14
C ALA A 499 0.88 3.85 -22.07
N ARG A 500 0.54 2.57 -22.24
CA ARG A 500 -0.40 1.89 -21.32
C ARG A 500 0.03 1.89 -19.85
N PRO A 501 1.28 1.60 -19.47
CA PRO A 501 1.72 1.77 -18.07
C PRO A 501 1.51 3.19 -17.54
N VAL A 502 1.71 4.23 -18.36
CA VAL A 502 1.46 5.62 -17.99
C VAL A 502 -0.03 5.84 -17.72
N LEU A 503 -0.91 5.32 -18.60
CA LEU A 503 -2.36 5.45 -18.45
C LEU A 503 -2.89 4.67 -17.23
N ASP A 504 -2.37 3.48 -16.96
CA ASP A 504 -2.70 2.70 -15.77
C ASP A 504 -2.29 3.42 -14.47
N SER A 505 -1.32 4.36 -14.54
CA SER A 505 -0.84 5.15 -13.41
C SER A 505 -1.44 6.56 -13.33
N LEU A 506 -2.31 6.94 -14.25
CA LEU A 506 -2.77 8.32 -14.43
C LEU A 506 -3.49 8.93 -13.22
N PHE A 507 -4.17 8.10 -12.41
CA PHE A 507 -4.85 8.54 -11.18
C PHE A 507 -3.94 8.55 -9.94
N GLY A 508 -2.65 8.42 -10.14
CA GLY A 508 -1.57 8.65 -9.18
C GLY A 508 -0.47 9.47 -9.82
N VAL A 509 0.54 9.82 -9.05
CA VAL A 509 1.74 10.48 -9.57
C VAL A 509 2.59 9.47 -10.30
N VAL A 510 2.96 9.77 -11.54
CA VAL A 510 3.75 8.86 -12.38
C VAL A 510 5.23 8.94 -12.02
N GLN A 511 5.85 7.80 -11.76
CA GLN A 511 7.30 7.65 -11.58
C GLN A 511 7.90 6.97 -12.81
N TYR A 512 8.82 7.62 -13.50
CA TYR A 512 9.54 7.06 -14.64
C TYR A 512 10.88 6.48 -14.19
N SER A 513 11.28 5.33 -14.72
CA SER A 513 12.55 4.69 -14.31
C SER A 513 13.32 4.00 -15.45
N MET A 514 12.85 4.10 -16.70
CA MET A 514 13.63 3.65 -17.85
C MET A 514 14.79 4.61 -18.15
N VAL A 515 15.77 4.16 -18.95
CA VAL A 515 16.85 5.01 -19.46
C VAL A 515 16.26 5.94 -20.53
N LEU A 516 15.92 7.18 -20.15
CA LEU A 516 15.23 8.16 -20.98
C LEU A 516 16.01 8.55 -22.23
N THR A 517 17.33 8.63 -22.11
CA THR A 517 18.25 8.96 -23.22
C THR A 517 18.25 7.92 -24.34
N ASN A 518 17.75 6.70 -24.08
CA ASN A 518 17.67 5.60 -25.05
C ASN A 518 16.30 5.47 -25.72
N LEU A 519 15.34 6.33 -25.39
CA LEU A 519 13.98 6.23 -25.91
C LEU A 519 13.86 6.77 -27.32
N PRO A 520 13.05 6.12 -28.19
CA PRO A 520 12.66 6.67 -29.49
C PRO A 520 11.93 8.01 -29.35
N ALA A 521 12.03 8.86 -30.37
CA ALA A 521 11.42 10.19 -30.37
C ALA A 521 9.89 10.15 -30.11
N ALA A 522 9.19 9.13 -30.63
CA ALA A 522 7.75 8.97 -30.40
C ALA A 522 7.43 8.69 -28.90
N HIS A 523 8.26 7.92 -28.20
CA HIS A 523 8.09 7.67 -26.76
C HIS A 523 8.36 8.93 -25.94
N VAL A 524 9.37 9.71 -26.31
CA VAL A 524 9.66 11.01 -25.69
C VAL A 524 8.50 12.00 -25.87
N GLU A 525 7.90 12.06 -27.09
CA GLU A 525 6.72 12.89 -27.37
C GLU A 525 5.49 12.42 -26.56
N MET A 526 5.29 11.11 -26.47
CA MET A 526 4.22 10.49 -25.67
C MET A 526 4.38 10.85 -24.17
N ILE A 527 5.57 10.68 -23.59
CA ILE A 527 5.82 11.05 -22.19
C ILE A 527 5.52 12.52 -21.96
N ARG A 528 5.98 13.41 -22.85
CA ARG A 528 5.71 14.85 -22.75
C ARG A 528 4.21 15.13 -22.76
N HIS A 529 3.48 14.54 -23.70
CA HIS A 529 2.03 14.72 -23.80
C HIS A 529 1.30 14.30 -22.52
N TRP A 530 1.59 13.11 -22.00
CA TRP A 530 0.90 12.59 -20.82
C TRP A 530 1.35 13.26 -19.52
N SER A 531 2.60 13.75 -19.43
CA SER A 531 3.03 14.61 -18.32
C SER A 531 2.32 15.97 -18.33
N ASP A 532 2.17 16.56 -19.52
CA ASP A 532 1.40 17.81 -19.69
C ASP A 532 -0.09 17.59 -19.41
N PHE A 533 -0.65 16.46 -19.80
CA PHE A 533 -2.03 16.07 -19.50
C PHE A 533 -2.22 15.94 -17.97
N SER A 534 -1.39 15.17 -17.30
CA SER A 534 -1.45 15.00 -15.85
C SER A 534 -1.36 16.34 -15.10
N THR A 535 -0.47 17.23 -15.54
CA THR A 535 -0.31 18.57 -14.92
C THR A 535 -1.52 19.45 -15.13
N ARG A 536 -2.11 19.46 -16.34
CA ARG A 536 -3.31 20.26 -16.65
C ARG A 536 -4.56 19.79 -15.93
N HIS A 537 -4.65 18.51 -15.69
CA HIS A 537 -5.81 17.84 -15.10
C HIS A 537 -5.56 17.35 -13.67
N GLU A 538 -4.53 17.90 -13.02
CA GLU A 538 -4.08 17.48 -11.68
C GLU A 538 -5.20 17.52 -10.65
N GLU A 539 -6.04 18.57 -10.69
CA GLU A 539 -7.13 18.73 -9.74
C GLU A 539 -8.14 17.57 -9.81
N ALA A 540 -8.54 17.15 -11.02
CA ALA A 540 -9.45 16.04 -11.19
C ALA A 540 -8.77 14.67 -10.90
N LEU A 541 -7.52 14.51 -11.35
CA LEU A 541 -6.80 13.25 -11.26
C LEU A 541 -6.33 12.94 -9.84
N LEU A 542 -5.80 13.92 -9.10
CA LEU A 542 -5.09 13.69 -7.85
C LEU A 542 -5.81 14.25 -6.62
N HIS A 543 -6.60 15.31 -6.74
CA HIS A 543 -7.21 16.02 -5.60
C HIS A 543 -8.74 15.91 -5.55
N GLY A 544 -9.39 15.71 -6.68
CA GLY A 544 -10.85 15.61 -6.81
C GLY A 544 -11.44 14.34 -6.22
N ALA A 545 -12.77 14.24 -6.33
CA ALA A 545 -13.50 13.04 -5.94
C ALA A 545 -13.02 11.85 -6.78
N PHE A 546 -12.59 10.78 -6.12
CA PHE A 546 -12.06 9.58 -6.76
C PHE A 546 -13.00 8.40 -6.56
N ARG A 547 -13.41 7.77 -7.66
CA ARG A 547 -14.28 6.59 -7.67
C ARG A 547 -13.68 5.46 -8.50
N PRO A 548 -13.10 4.45 -7.87
CA PRO A 548 -12.69 3.22 -8.53
C PRO A 548 -13.87 2.26 -8.61
N HIS A 549 -14.10 1.65 -9.77
CA HIS A 549 -15.19 0.73 -10.02
C HIS A 549 -14.71 -0.72 -10.10
N HIS A 550 -15.55 -1.64 -9.62
CA HIS A 550 -15.38 -3.08 -9.79
C HIS A 550 -14.00 -3.61 -9.34
N PRO A 551 -13.65 -3.52 -8.05
CA PRO A 551 -12.38 -4.05 -7.54
C PRO A 551 -12.23 -5.56 -7.80
N GLU A 552 -13.34 -6.31 -7.87
CA GLU A 552 -13.37 -7.73 -8.24
C GLU A 552 -12.90 -7.99 -9.67
N ALA A 553 -13.04 -7.02 -10.57
CA ALA A 553 -12.50 -7.04 -11.93
C ALA A 553 -11.19 -6.22 -12.05
N ARG A 554 -10.51 -5.94 -10.91
CA ARG A 554 -9.27 -5.19 -10.83
C ARG A 554 -9.37 -3.77 -11.38
N TYR A 555 -10.44 -3.09 -11.03
CA TYR A 555 -10.71 -1.68 -11.36
C TYR A 555 -10.68 -1.40 -12.87
N PRO A 556 -11.62 -1.96 -13.65
CA PRO A 556 -11.69 -1.72 -15.09
C PRO A 556 -11.97 -0.26 -15.46
N VAL A 557 -12.56 0.50 -14.55
CA VAL A 557 -12.83 1.93 -14.69
C VAL A 557 -12.38 2.67 -13.44
N LEU A 558 -11.66 3.77 -13.62
CA LEU A 558 -11.32 4.74 -12.57
C LEU A 558 -11.87 6.11 -12.97
N GLU A 559 -12.43 6.82 -12.00
CA GLU A 559 -12.95 8.18 -12.22
C GLU A 559 -12.32 9.17 -11.27
N GLY A 560 -11.98 10.32 -11.79
CA GLY A 560 -11.55 11.50 -11.03
C GLY A 560 -12.40 12.69 -11.42
N GLU A 561 -12.91 13.42 -10.45
CA GLU A 561 -13.83 14.52 -10.70
C GLU A 561 -13.49 15.75 -9.87
N SER A 562 -13.37 16.89 -10.54
CA SER A 562 -13.26 18.22 -9.94
C SER A 562 -14.51 19.07 -10.22
N SER A 563 -14.53 20.29 -9.73
CA SER A 563 -15.58 21.25 -10.09
C SER A 563 -15.57 21.63 -11.58
N ALA A 564 -14.44 21.47 -12.28
CA ALA A 564 -14.25 21.91 -13.65
C ALA A 564 -14.40 20.81 -14.69
N GLU A 565 -14.16 19.53 -14.34
CA GLU A 565 -14.10 18.42 -15.29
C GLU A 565 -14.22 17.05 -14.62
N ARG A 566 -14.52 16.02 -15.42
CA ARG A 566 -14.49 14.61 -15.02
C ARG A 566 -13.60 13.82 -15.97
N ILE A 567 -12.75 12.97 -15.43
CA ILE A 567 -11.85 12.08 -16.18
C ILE A 567 -12.20 10.64 -15.87
N VAL A 568 -12.40 9.84 -16.91
CA VAL A 568 -12.75 8.42 -16.83
C VAL A 568 -11.68 7.62 -17.54
N GLY A 569 -10.86 6.89 -16.79
CA GLY A 569 -9.90 5.93 -17.32
C GLY A 569 -10.56 4.56 -17.52
N VAL A 570 -10.50 4.02 -18.75
CA VAL A 570 -11.11 2.74 -19.12
C VAL A 570 -10.02 1.75 -19.46
N TYR A 571 -9.93 0.63 -18.74
CA TYR A 571 -8.83 -0.32 -18.84
C TYR A 571 -9.24 -1.71 -19.39
N LEU A 572 -10.55 -1.98 -19.46
CA LEU A 572 -11.13 -3.14 -20.14
C LEU A 572 -12.20 -2.66 -21.12
N ASN A 573 -12.29 -3.28 -22.26
CA ASN A 573 -13.19 -2.87 -23.34
C ASN A 573 -14.63 -3.43 -23.22
N ASP A 574 -14.87 -4.32 -22.29
CA ASP A 574 -16.18 -4.89 -21.96
C ASP A 574 -16.96 -4.08 -20.91
N ALA A 575 -16.34 -3.06 -20.33
CA ALA A 575 -17.00 -2.15 -19.39
C ALA A 575 -17.92 -1.17 -20.15
N VAL A 576 -19.15 -0.97 -19.65
CA VAL A 576 -20.03 0.12 -20.09
C VAL A 576 -19.69 1.36 -19.30
N VAL A 577 -19.15 2.38 -19.96
CA VAL A 577 -18.76 3.64 -19.33
C VAL A 577 -19.92 4.61 -19.36
N ASP A 578 -20.42 5.01 -18.19
CA ASP A 578 -21.45 6.03 -18.06
C ASP A 578 -20.83 7.42 -18.13
N CYS A 579 -21.01 8.12 -19.22
CA CYS A 579 -20.54 9.49 -19.39
C CYS A 579 -21.52 10.52 -18.80
N GLY A 580 -22.73 10.11 -18.41
CA GLY A 580 -23.77 11.00 -17.89
C GLY A 580 -24.22 12.07 -18.88
N ALA A 581 -24.95 13.07 -18.40
CA ALA A 581 -25.09 14.40 -18.98
C ALA A 581 -24.53 15.35 -17.91
N ALA A 582 -23.30 15.80 -18.08
CA ALA A 582 -22.63 16.63 -17.10
C ALA A 582 -22.66 18.12 -17.56
N ASP A 583 -22.65 19.03 -16.61
CA ASP A 583 -22.50 20.47 -16.83
C ASP A 583 -21.02 20.88 -17.11
N LYS A 584 -20.13 19.89 -17.20
CA LYS A 584 -18.69 20.04 -17.38
C LYS A 584 -18.12 19.01 -18.36
N PRO A 585 -16.96 19.28 -18.97
CA PRO A 585 -16.30 18.35 -19.89
C PRO A 585 -16.01 16.99 -19.25
N VAL A 586 -16.20 15.90 -20.03
CA VAL A 586 -15.83 14.54 -19.66
C VAL A 586 -14.71 14.08 -20.60
N TYR A 587 -13.61 13.62 -20.00
CA TYR A 587 -12.50 13.00 -20.74
C TYR A 587 -12.56 11.49 -20.56
N VAL A 588 -12.69 10.74 -21.67
CA VAL A 588 -12.69 9.29 -21.67
C VAL A 588 -11.34 8.81 -22.19
N VAL A 589 -10.47 8.36 -21.28
CA VAL A 589 -9.10 7.92 -21.58
C VAL A 589 -9.10 6.41 -21.83
N ASN A 590 -8.60 6.00 -22.98
CA ASN A 590 -8.58 4.61 -23.41
C ASN A 590 -7.29 3.88 -23.02
N GLY A 591 -7.25 3.30 -21.83
CA GLY A 591 -6.20 2.39 -21.36
C GLY A 591 -6.41 0.91 -21.71
N SER A 592 -7.51 0.55 -22.38
CA SER A 592 -7.88 -0.87 -22.63
C SER A 592 -7.02 -1.56 -23.70
N GLY A 593 -6.46 -0.80 -24.63
CA GLY A 593 -5.75 -1.32 -25.79
C GLY A 593 -6.66 -1.75 -26.96
N ALA A 594 -7.98 -1.65 -26.82
CA ALA A 594 -8.94 -1.78 -27.91
C ALA A 594 -9.13 -0.44 -28.64
N SER A 595 -9.58 -0.46 -29.88
CA SER A 595 -9.90 0.74 -30.66
C SER A 595 -11.35 1.21 -30.50
N ARG A 596 -12.12 0.53 -29.66
CA ARG A 596 -13.53 0.82 -29.41
C ARG A 596 -13.86 0.61 -27.94
N LEU A 597 -14.75 1.44 -27.41
CA LEU A 597 -15.28 1.37 -26.06
C LEU A 597 -16.81 1.46 -26.09
N THR A 598 -17.49 0.86 -25.13
CA THR A 598 -18.93 0.99 -24.96
C THR A 598 -19.24 2.16 -24.04
N LEU A 599 -19.86 3.21 -24.58
CA LEU A 599 -20.24 4.41 -23.83
C LEU A 599 -21.76 4.50 -23.70
N ARG A 600 -22.22 4.97 -22.52
CA ARG A 600 -23.60 5.37 -22.27
C ARG A 600 -23.64 6.89 -22.13
N LEU A 601 -24.44 7.55 -22.97
CA LEU A 601 -24.67 8.99 -22.91
C LEU A 601 -26.13 9.27 -22.55
N ALA A 602 -26.38 10.12 -21.57
CA ALA A 602 -27.73 10.47 -21.14
C ALA A 602 -28.39 11.52 -22.06
N ALA A 603 -27.59 12.23 -22.86
CA ALA A 603 -28.06 13.23 -23.82
C ALA A 603 -27.08 13.34 -25.00
N MET A 604 -27.47 14.05 -26.06
CA MET A 604 -26.61 14.39 -27.19
C MET A 604 -25.54 15.42 -26.76
N PRO A 605 -24.24 15.13 -26.94
CA PRO A 605 -23.20 16.11 -26.60
C PRO A 605 -23.18 17.29 -27.59
N ARG A 606 -22.81 18.47 -27.09
CA ARG A 606 -22.65 19.70 -27.90
C ARG A 606 -21.41 19.62 -28.78
N ALA A 607 -20.31 19.05 -28.26
CA ALA A 607 -19.07 18.89 -29.00
C ALA A 607 -18.32 17.62 -28.56
N VAL A 608 -17.59 17.05 -29.51
CA VAL A 608 -16.71 15.89 -29.29
C VAL A 608 -15.38 16.16 -29.97
N ALA A 609 -14.27 15.94 -29.26
CA ALA A 609 -12.93 15.95 -29.83
C ALA A 609 -12.24 14.61 -29.52
N ALA A 610 -11.39 14.15 -30.42
CA ALA A 610 -10.62 12.93 -30.25
C ALA A 610 -9.13 13.20 -30.41
N PHE A 611 -8.32 12.53 -29.60
CA PHE A 611 -6.86 12.73 -29.56
C PHE A 611 -6.17 11.36 -29.53
N ASP A 612 -5.08 11.24 -30.29
CA ASP A 612 -4.25 10.02 -30.30
C ASP A 612 -3.32 9.94 -29.08
N VAL A 613 -2.47 8.93 -29.03
CA VAL A 613 -1.49 8.68 -27.96
C VAL A 613 -0.47 9.79 -27.77
N LEU A 614 -0.25 10.62 -28.78
CA LEU A 614 0.66 11.78 -28.77
C LEU A 614 -0.08 13.11 -28.52
N GLY A 615 -1.41 13.05 -28.29
CA GLY A 615 -2.24 14.23 -28.10
C GLY A 615 -2.57 14.98 -29.40
N LYS A 616 -2.32 14.38 -30.56
CA LYS A 616 -2.68 14.97 -31.86
C LYS A 616 -4.18 14.78 -32.12
N SER A 617 -4.84 15.84 -32.55
CA SER A 617 -6.26 15.77 -32.90
C SER A 617 -6.48 14.81 -34.07
N VAL A 618 -7.49 13.94 -33.95
CA VAL A 618 -7.93 13.02 -34.98
C VAL A 618 -9.44 13.20 -35.20
N PRO A 619 -10.00 12.69 -36.30
CA PRO A 619 -11.43 12.81 -36.55
C PRO A 619 -12.26 12.24 -35.40
N PRO A 620 -13.17 12.99 -34.78
CA PRO A 620 -13.98 12.51 -33.68
C PRO A 620 -15.07 11.56 -34.17
N PRO A 621 -15.50 10.59 -33.36
CA PRO A 621 -16.65 9.73 -33.66
C PRO A 621 -17.95 10.53 -33.60
N ALA A 622 -18.93 10.11 -34.37
CA ALA A 622 -20.31 10.57 -34.19
C ALA A 622 -20.89 9.90 -32.93
N LEU A 623 -21.37 10.69 -31.99
CA LEU A 623 -22.04 10.20 -30.78
C LEU A 623 -23.55 10.44 -30.84
N ARG A 624 -24.32 9.62 -30.15
CA ARG A 624 -25.76 9.74 -29.98
C ARG A 624 -26.15 9.43 -28.52
N GLU A 625 -27.34 9.75 -28.13
CA GLU A 625 -27.92 9.35 -26.83
C GLU A 625 -28.03 7.82 -26.74
N GLY A 626 -27.90 7.27 -25.53
CA GLY A 626 -28.02 5.86 -25.22
C GLY A 626 -26.68 5.11 -25.19
N VAL A 627 -26.75 3.80 -25.14
CA VAL A 627 -25.59 2.91 -25.12
C VAL A 627 -25.12 2.64 -26.56
N GLN A 628 -23.84 2.79 -26.79
CA GLN A 628 -23.25 2.64 -28.11
C GLN A 628 -21.78 2.21 -28.05
N ASP A 629 -21.34 1.50 -29.07
CA ASP A 629 -19.95 1.15 -29.29
C ASP A 629 -19.27 2.28 -30.10
N VAL A 630 -18.23 2.88 -29.54
CA VAL A 630 -17.62 4.12 -30.02
C VAL A 630 -16.15 3.90 -30.36
N ALA A 631 -15.70 4.40 -31.51
CA ALA A 631 -14.29 4.42 -31.87
C ALA A 631 -13.55 5.42 -30.95
N VAL A 632 -12.55 4.93 -30.22
CA VAL A 632 -11.68 5.74 -29.37
C VAL A 632 -10.23 5.39 -29.70
N PRO A 633 -9.36 6.36 -29.98
CA PRO A 633 -7.97 6.07 -30.31
C PRO A 633 -7.30 5.19 -29.25
N VAL A 634 -6.55 4.19 -29.69
CA VAL A 634 -5.80 3.31 -28.77
C VAL A 634 -4.79 4.15 -27.98
N SER A 635 -4.83 4.03 -26.66
CA SER A 635 -4.02 4.84 -25.73
C SER A 635 -4.15 6.36 -25.94
N GLY A 636 -5.30 6.79 -26.49
CA GLY A 636 -5.71 8.17 -26.65
C GLY A 636 -6.95 8.48 -25.81
N TYR A 637 -7.68 9.53 -26.16
CA TYR A 637 -8.86 9.93 -25.41
C TYR A 637 -9.89 10.70 -26.23
N LEU A 638 -11.13 10.72 -25.72
CA LEU A 638 -12.18 11.64 -26.17
C LEU A 638 -12.37 12.75 -25.14
N ARG A 639 -12.67 13.94 -25.60
CA ARG A 639 -13.23 15.06 -24.82
C ARG A 639 -14.66 15.28 -25.28
N ILE A 640 -15.62 15.16 -24.36
CA ILE A 640 -17.05 15.30 -24.59
C ILE A 640 -17.54 16.53 -23.83
N GLU A 641 -18.25 17.43 -24.51
CA GLU A 641 -18.86 18.64 -23.95
C GLU A 641 -20.39 18.59 -24.13
N TRP A 642 -21.11 19.04 -23.11
CA TRP A 642 -22.58 19.02 -23.06
C TRP A 642 -23.21 20.37 -23.31
#